data_91631e19c0fd4aa3daf3a8df6875a9eb
#
_entry.id   91631e19c0fd4aa3daf3a8df6875a9eb
#
_cell.length_a   1.000
_cell.length_b   1.000
_cell.length_c   1.000
_cell.angle_alpha   90.00
_cell.angle_beta   90.00
_cell.angle_gamma   90.00
#
_symmetry.space_group_name_H-M   'P 1'
#
loop_
_entity.id
_entity.type
_entity.pdbx_description
1 polymer ?
#
loop_
_entity_poly.entity_id
_entity_poly.type
_entity_poly.pdbx_seq_one_letter_code
_entity_poly.pdbx_strand_id
1 'polypeptide(L)'
;MTFSKHHIVVIMVIVLSAFKLQAQVDTTSKSSEQVDEQINQNIELISEQLQAEEGDLSSLTDSWLYYKKHPINLNKATKDELLDLQLLSDIQINNLLKHRQKNGNLIVIYELQSIDGFDLATIKKILPFVFVSDYFSSAHFSAKELFKDGQSELVFRVQRVLEHQAGYFTPDSLTKVKKPNSYYLGDANRIFARYRFQYNNNVSVAISGEKDSGEELFKGSQKNGFDFYSGHIAIRNIKSVKTLVIGDYQATFGQGLTLWQGFAFGKSASPMNIKRYGAGIKPYYSFDENRFFRGVAGTFKLKNVELTGLASYKKIDANAVNTDTLSNGEIDVVGISSLELGGLHNTNALVQDKGSITQTIFGGNVAYNNRSLHIGATAQNMNLSAELFKTPSLYNQFDYQGKHNYSVVFKNANLFGEYSMSANGGKAFCQGIIVALDPKLTLSAHYRNFDRNFQNLYGNAISENTLPQNEKSLYIGMEAKIFKSLTLSAYIDQFKFPWLQSSKNAPSTGRDIFAQLNYSPTKKIDMYVRFRHRTKFENSTVDNVYDYLVPYIQTNYRYNLSAQITNDIKLKSRIEYTFVDKTSGADETGVAFVQDIVYKKMKFPFSVTLRYAVFDTKGYDSRLYVYENDVLYSYSVPALYFKGQRAYLLVNWDITRKFEVWIRVSQSIYDNQTVLQQGSLNQIDANHKTEVKLQARFKF
;
A
#
# COMPACT_ATOMS: atom_id res chain seq x y z
N MET A 1 21.90 -26.74 -10.84
CA MET A 1 22.02 -27.70 -9.73
C MET A 1 20.77 -28.54 -9.69
N THR A 2 20.88 -29.81 -10.02
CA THR A 2 19.83 -30.77 -9.71
C THR A 2 19.80 -30.89 -8.19
N PHE A 3 18.70 -30.47 -7.56
CA PHE A 3 18.50 -30.73 -6.14
C PHE A 3 18.62 -32.25 -5.92
N SER A 4 19.65 -32.67 -5.20
CA SER A 4 19.81 -34.07 -4.84
C SER A 4 18.58 -34.53 -4.05
N LYS A 5 18.10 -35.74 -4.32
CA LYS A 5 16.99 -36.38 -3.61
C LYS A 5 17.13 -36.27 -2.06
N HIS A 6 18.35 -36.13 -1.56
CA HIS A 6 18.65 -35.96 -0.13
C HIS A 6 18.19 -34.62 0.43
N HIS A 7 18.21 -33.51 -0.34
CA HIS A 7 17.75 -32.20 0.13
C HIS A 7 16.22 -32.15 0.26
N ILE A 8 15.52 -32.85 -0.63
CA ILE A 8 14.04 -32.97 -0.56
C ILE A 8 13.61 -33.77 0.66
N VAL A 9 14.35 -34.86 0.99
CA VAL A 9 14.08 -35.68 2.19
C VAL A 9 14.34 -34.90 3.48
N VAL A 10 15.37 -34.10 3.56
CA VAL A 10 15.67 -33.24 4.75
C VAL A 10 14.59 -32.21 4.95
N ILE A 11 14.10 -31.58 3.87
CA ILE A 11 12.98 -30.61 3.94
C ILE A 11 11.69 -31.31 4.38
N MET A 12 11.43 -32.52 3.88
CA MET A 12 10.25 -33.30 4.25
C MET A 12 10.29 -33.80 5.70
N VAL A 13 11.47 -34.14 6.24
CA VAL A 13 11.66 -34.53 7.64
C VAL A 13 11.50 -33.35 8.59
N ILE A 14 11.93 -32.14 8.23
CA ILE A 14 11.72 -30.91 9.02
C ILE A 14 10.22 -30.56 9.09
N VAL A 15 9.49 -30.75 7.99
CA VAL A 15 8.03 -30.54 7.94
C VAL A 15 7.28 -31.59 8.75
N LEU A 16 7.70 -32.85 8.74
CA LEU A 16 7.03 -33.95 9.46
C LEU A 16 7.35 -33.94 10.97
N SER A 17 8.51 -33.42 11.40
CA SER A 17 8.83 -33.30 12.83
C SER A 17 8.01 -32.23 13.58
N ALA A 18 7.38 -31.31 12.88
CA ALA A 18 6.48 -30.33 13.48
C ALA A 18 5.13 -30.91 13.95
N PHE A 19 4.80 -32.14 13.59
CA PHE A 19 3.52 -32.78 13.94
C PHE A 19 3.44 -33.40 15.34
N LYS A 20 4.50 -33.39 16.15
CA LYS A 20 4.49 -34.00 17.49
C LYS A 20 4.54 -33.04 18.68
N LEU A 21 4.22 -31.76 18.51
CA LEU A 21 4.15 -30.81 19.62
C LEU A 21 2.75 -30.76 20.21
N GLN A 22 2.51 -31.51 21.30
CA GLN A 22 1.34 -31.34 22.17
C GLN A 22 1.44 -30.00 22.91
N ALA A 23 0.45 -29.12 22.68
CA ALA A 23 0.39 -27.81 23.31
C ALA A 23 -0.37 -27.86 24.63
N GLN A 24 0.28 -27.51 25.73
CA GLN A 24 -0.38 -27.13 26.98
C GLN A 24 -1.10 -25.78 26.80
N VAL A 25 -2.33 -25.73 27.28
CA VAL A 25 -3.18 -24.52 27.23
C VAL A 25 -2.78 -23.60 28.39
N ASP A 26 -2.25 -22.41 28.08
CA ASP A 26 -2.03 -21.37 29.07
C ASP A 26 -2.92 -20.16 28.76
N THR A 27 -3.79 -19.79 29.72
CA THR A 27 -4.74 -18.68 29.64
C THR A 27 -4.20 -17.50 30.43
N THR A 28 -3.35 -16.69 29.82
CA THR A 28 -2.93 -15.42 30.41
C THR A 28 -3.00 -14.25 29.41
N SER A 29 -3.24 -13.07 29.95
CA SER A 29 -3.44 -11.79 29.27
C SER A 29 -2.44 -11.55 28.14
N LYS A 30 -2.95 -11.15 26.95
CA LYS A 30 -2.12 -10.80 25.79
C LYS A 30 -1.20 -9.63 26.15
N SER A 31 0.10 -9.86 26.04
CA SER A 31 1.13 -8.82 26.20
C SER A 31 1.09 -7.83 25.02
N SER A 32 1.56 -6.62 25.23
CA SER A 32 1.70 -5.57 24.17
C SER A 32 2.47 -6.06 22.94
N GLU A 33 3.23 -7.10 23.08
CA GLU A 33 4.12 -7.73 22.11
C GLU A 33 3.39 -8.55 21.03
N GLN A 34 2.33 -9.27 21.42
CA GLN A 34 1.47 -9.97 20.44
C GLN A 34 0.76 -9.00 19.51
N VAL A 35 0.58 -7.77 19.96
CA VAL A 35 -0.04 -6.69 19.18
C VAL A 35 0.89 -6.20 18.07
N ASP A 36 2.17 -6.00 18.35
CA ASP A 36 3.13 -5.53 17.34
C ASP A 36 3.34 -6.57 16.26
N GLU A 37 3.36 -7.85 16.61
CA GLU A 37 3.41 -8.92 15.63
C GLU A 37 2.15 -8.97 14.77
N GLN A 38 0.97 -8.70 15.33
CA GLN A 38 -0.27 -8.63 14.55
C GLN A 38 -0.26 -7.44 13.61
N ILE A 39 0.28 -6.30 14.02
CA ILE A 39 0.49 -5.14 13.14
C ILE A 39 1.39 -5.53 11.97
N ASN A 40 2.53 -6.17 12.23
CA ASN A 40 3.45 -6.62 11.19
C ASN A 40 2.81 -7.62 10.21
N GLN A 41 1.99 -8.55 10.71
CA GLN A 41 1.23 -9.47 9.85
C GLN A 41 0.22 -8.74 8.97
N ASN A 42 -0.45 -7.74 9.51
CA ASN A 42 -1.40 -6.92 8.74
C ASN A 42 -0.65 -6.09 7.69
N ILE A 43 0.53 -5.54 8.01
CA ILE A 43 1.40 -4.84 7.06
C ILE A 43 1.84 -5.80 5.94
N GLU A 44 2.27 -7.03 6.26
CA GLU A 44 2.63 -8.03 5.27
C GLU A 44 1.50 -8.31 4.28
N LEU A 45 0.29 -8.54 4.77
CA LEU A 45 -0.88 -8.78 3.91
C LEU A 45 -1.18 -7.60 2.99
N ILE A 46 -0.99 -6.38 3.45
CA ILE A 46 -1.26 -5.16 2.71
C ILE A 46 -0.16 -4.89 1.68
N SER A 47 1.11 -5.01 2.07
CA SER A 47 2.24 -4.77 1.19
C SER A 47 2.29 -5.76 0.01
N GLU A 48 1.90 -7.01 0.22
CA GLU A 48 1.75 -7.99 -0.87
C GLU A 48 0.70 -7.56 -1.91
N GLN A 49 -0.30 -6.76 -1.51
CA GLN A 49 -1.34 -6.25 -2.41
C GLN A 49 -0.88 -5.02 -3.19
N LEU A 50 0.02 -4.22 -2.64
CA LEU A 50 0.48 -2.98 -3.26
C LEU A 50 1.44 -3.22 -4.43
N GLN A 51 2.10 -4.37 -4.50
CA GLN A 51 3.08 -4.75 -5.53
C GLN A 51 4.22 -3.73 -5.70
N ALA A 52 4.48 -2.93 -4.68
CA ALA A 52 5.58 -1.96 -4.63
C ALA A 52 6.73 -2.52 -3.81
N GLU A 53 7.97 -2.34 -4.26
CA GLU A 53 9.16 -2.88 -3.57
C GLU A 53 9.40 -2.20 -2.23
N GLU A 54 9.12 -0.91 -2.13
CA GLU A 54 9.19 -0.12 -0.91
C GLU A 54 8.02 0.86 -0.84
N GLY A 55 7.66 1.30 0.36
CA GLY A 55 6.62 2.29 0.54
C GLY A 55 6.45 2.74 1.98
N ASP A 56 5.59 3.72 2.12
CA ASP A 56 5.22 4.31 3.39
C ASP A 56 3.79 3.90 3.79
N LEU A 57 3.68 3.20 4.90
CA LEU A 57 2.41 2.85 5.54
C LEU A 57 2.16 3.69 6.80
N SER A 58 2.81 4.87 6.92
CA SER A 58 2.72 5.72 8.12
C SER A 58 1.28 5.97 8.55
N SER A 59 0.40 6.39 7.63
CA SER A 59 -0.98 6.73 7.97
C SER A 59 -1.79 5.55 8.52
N LEU A 60 -1.56 4.35 7.99
CA LEU A 60 -2.23 3.12 8.41
C LEU A 60 -1.64 2.59 9.72
N THR A 61 -0.32 2.53 9.80
CA THR A 61 0.42 2.09 10.99
C THR A 61 0.13 3.02 12.17
N ASP A 62 0.05 4.31 11.94
CA ASP A 62 -0.30 5.30 12.96
C ASP A 62 -1.73 5.10 13.49
N SER A 63 -2.69 4.81 12.62
CA SER A 63 -4.06 4.47 13.05
C SER A 63 -4.06 3.25 13.97
N TRP A 64 -3.35 2.19 13.62
CA TRP A 64 -3.25 0.99 14.45
C TRP A 64 -2.50 1.24 15.78
N LEU A 65 -1.39 1.99 15.77
CA LEU A 65 -0.66 2.35 16.98
C LEU A 65 -1.49 3.26 17.89
N TYR A 66 -2.30 4.14 17.30
CA TYR A 66 -3.26 4.95 18.05
C TYR A 66 -4.30 4.06 18.73
N TYR A 67 -5.00 3.19 17.97
CA TYR A 67 -6.00 2.29 18.53
C TYR A 67 -5.42 1.21 19.46
N LYS A 68 -4.14 0.89 19.36
CA LYS A 68 -3.44 0.07 20.35
C LYS A 68 -3.38 0.74 21.72
N LYS A 69 -3.14 2.06 21.76
CA LYS A 69 -3.10 2.84 23.02
C LYS A 69 -4.49 3.26 23.50
N HIS A 70 -5.40 3.51 22.57
CA HIS A 70 -6.77 3.96 22.79
C HIS A 70 -7.74 2.98 22.10
N PRO A 71 -7.90 1.76 22.63
CA PRO A 71 -8.73 0.77 22.00
C PRO A 71 -10.17 1.24 21.80
N ILE A 72 -10.80 0.81 20.72
CA ILE A 72 -12.18 1.15 20.38
C ILE A 72 -13.13 0.35 21.29
N ASN A 73 -14.03 1.04 21.97
CA ASN A 73 -15.09 0.37 22.72
C ASN A 73 -16.17 -0.15 21.77
N LEU A 74 -16.25 -1.47 21.59
CA LEU A 74 -17.19 -2.11 20.67
C LEU A 74 -18.66 -1.82 20.99
N ASN A 75 -19.01 -1.49 22.25
CA ASN A 75 -20.38 -1.10 22.63
C ASN A 75 -20.75 0.31 22.14
N LYS A 76 -19.77 1.15 21.84
CA LYS A 76 -19.99 2.55 21.41
C LYS A 76 -19.49 2.81 20.00
N ALA A 77 -18.65 1.94 19.47
CA ALA A 77 -18.02 2.09 18.17
C ALA A 77 -19.04 2.47 17.09
N THR A 78 -18.73 3.50 16.35
CA THR A 78 -19.43 3.89 15.14
C THR A 78 -18.96 3.03 13.97
N LYS A 79 -19.75 2.99 12.90
CA LYS A 79 -19.33 2.31 11.66
C LYS A 79 -18.02 2.88 11.14
N ASP A 80 -17.86 4.19 11.17
CA ASP A 80 -16.67 4.89 10.64
C ASP A 80 -15.40 4.53 11.43
N GLU A 81 -15.46 4.46 12.77
CA GLU A 81 -14.33 4.03 13.61
C GLU A 81 -13.91 2.58 13.33
N LEU A 82 -14.87 1.68 13.13
CA LEU A 82 -14.59 0.29 12.80
C LEU A 82 -14.01 0.15 11.38
N LEU A 83 -14.45 0.98 10.45
CA LEU A 83 -13.89 1.05 9.09
C LEU A 83 -12.46 1.61 9.07
N ASP A 84 -12.13 2.55 9.96
CA ASP A 84 -10.78 3.12 10.09
C ASP A 84 -9.72 2.08 10.48
N LEU A 85 -10.11 1.00 11.16
CA LEU A 85 -9.22 -0.13 11.44
C LEU A 85 -8.75 -0.84 10.17
N GLN A 86 -9.57 -0.84 9.10
CA GLN A 86 -9.32 -1.57 7.83
C GLN A 86 -9.06 -3.09 8.01
N LEU A 87 -9.53 -3.66 9.12
CA LEU A 87 -9.35 -5.06 9.50
C LEU A 87 -10.63 -5.88 9.43
N LEU A 88 -11.79 -5.22 9.38
CA LEU A 88 -13.11 -5.82 9.33
C LEU A 88 -13.78 -5.57 7.99
N SER A 89 -14.47 -6.56 7.47
CA SER A 89 -15.34 -6.40 6.29
C SER A 89 -16.66 -5.68 6.68
N ASP A 90 -17.34 -5.11 5.68
CA ASP A 90 -18.64 -4.45 5.91
C ASP A 90 -19.69 -5.40 6.49
N ILE A 91 -19.66 -6.67 6.10
CA ILE A 91 -20.54 -7.69 6.65
C ILE A 91 -20.30 -7.87 8.15
N GLN A 92 -19.04 -8.00 8.55
CA GLN A 92 -18.65 -8.15 9.95
C GLN A 92 -19.07 -6.94 10.78
N ILE A 93 -18.80 -5.72 10.27
CA ILE A 93 -19.20 -4.48 10.94
C ILE A 93 -20.73 -4.39 11.05
N ASN A 94 -21.45 -4.65 9.97
CA ASN A 94 -22.91 -4.60 9.98
C ASN A 94 -23.51 -5.67 10.92
N ASN A 95 -22.93 -6.87 10.97
CA ASN A 95 -23.38 -7.93 11.87
C ASN A 95 -23.15 -7.56 13.35
N LEU A 96 -21.99 -6.96 13.67
CA LEU A 96 -21.72 -6.42 15.00
C LEU A 96 -22.73 -5.34 15.40
N LEU A 97 -23.00 -4.37 14.52
CA LEU A 97 -23.98 -3.31 14.79
C LEU A 97 -25.41 -3.82 14.91
N LYS A 98 -25.80 -4.82 14.09
CA LYS A 98 -27.09 -5.53 14.20
C LYS A 98 -27.20 -6.32 15.50
N HIS A 99 -26.13 -7.02 15.90
CA HIS A 99 -26.10 -7.76 17.16
C HIS A 99 -26.34 -6.84 18.34
N ARG A 100 -25.64 -5.71 18.41
CA ARG A 100 -25.86 -4.68 19.45
C ARG A 100 -27.27 -4.13 19.46
N GLN A 101 -27.89 -3.95 18.29
CA GLN A 101 -29.26 -3.44 18.19
C GLN A 101 -30.29 -4.47 18.67
N LYS A 102 -30.06 -5.76 18.38
CA LYS A 102 -31.02 -6.84 18.70
C LYS A 102 -30.85 -7.38 20.11
N ASN A 103 -29.62 -7.57 20.55
CA ASN A 103 -29.26 -8.27 21.80
C ASN A 103 -28.75 -7.33 22.89
N GLY A 104 -28.61 -6.01 22.60
CA GLY A 104 -27.99 -5.05 23.52
C GLY A 104 -26.48 -4.99 23.43
N ASN A 105 -25.86 -4.36 24.42
CA ASN A 105 -24.42 -4.23 24.52
C ASN A 105 -23.77 -5.60 24.78
N LEU A 106 -22.57 -5.79 24.23
CA LEU A 106 -21.72 -6.93 24.54
C LEU A 106 -21.32 -6.87 26.03
N ILE A 107 -21.41 -8.00 26.71
CA ILE A 107 -20.99 -8.15 28.12
C ILE A 107 -19.47 -8.40 28.17
N VAL A 108 -18.99 -9.28 27.29
CA VAL A 108 -17.57 -9.66 27.19
C VAL A 108 -17.11 -9.75 25.73
N ILE A 109 -15.81 -9.54 25.52
CA ILE A 109 -15.21 -9.59 24.18
C ILE A 109 -15.40 -10.96 23.47
N TYR A 110 -15.58 -12.04 24.24
CA TYR A 110 -15.76 -13.39 23.71
C TYR A 110 -17.11 -13.59 23.01
N GLU A 111 -18.11 -12.74 23.26
CA GLU A 111 -19.40 -12.77 22.55
C GLU A 111 -19.26 -12.49 21.05
N LEU A 112 -18.15 -11.87 20.62
CA LEU A 112 -17.85 -11.73 19.20
C LEU A 112 -17.93 -13.08 18.44
N GLN A 113 -17.64 -14.21 19.11
CA GLN A 113 -17.72 -15.53 18.49
C GLN A 113 -19.14 -15.96 18.14
N SER A 114 -20.17 -15.36 18.76
CA SER A 114 -21.58 -15.60 18.44
C SER A 114 -22.09 -14.76 17.27
N ILE A 115 -21.29 -13.82 16.79
CA ILE A 115 -21.65 -12.92 15.70
C ILE A 115 -21.18 -13.51 14.38
N ASP A 116 -22.08 -13.64 13.42
CA ASP A 116 -21.76 -14.18 12.10
C ASP A 116 -20.64 -13.39 11.43
N GLY A 117 -19.65 -14.12 10.91
CA GLY A 117 -18.46 -13.54 10.26
C GLY A 117 -17.29 -13.28 11.21
N PHE A 118 -17.47 -13.41 12.54
CA PHE A 118 -16.37 -13.28 13.50
C PHE A 118 -15.80 -14.64 13.85
N ASP A 119 -14.85 -15.09 13.08
CA ASP A 119 -14.06 -16.28 13.43
C ASP A 119 -12.86 -15.92 14.34
N LEU A 120 -12.19 -16.96 14.82
CA LEU A 120 -11.04 -16.79 15.70
C LEU A 120 -9.91 -15.98 15.06
N ALA A 121 -9.71 -16.10 13.74
CA ALA A 121 -8.69 -15.36 13.00
C ALA A 121 -9.04 -13.87 12.95
N THR A 122 -10.29 -13.54 12.62
CA THR A 122 -10.80 -12.15 12.63
C THR A 122 -10.72 -11.53 14.02
N ILE A 123 -11.15 -12.28 15.05
CA ILE A 123 -11.10 -11.80 16.44
C ILE A 123 -9.65 -11.54 16.85
N LYS A 124 -8.72 -12.44 16.54
CA LYS A 124 -7.27 -12.23 16.79
C LYS A 124 -6.74 -10.96 16.13
N LYS A 125 -7.16 -10.67 14.90
CA LYS A 125 -6.72 -9.46 14.16
C LYS A 125 -7.14 -8.16 14.86
N ILE A 126 -8.36 -8.09 15.38
CA ILE A 126 -8.91 -6.85 15.94
C ILE A 126 -8.70 -6.70 17.45
N LEU A 127 -8.52 -7.81 18.17
CA LEU A 127 -8.43 -7.84 19.63
C LEU A 127 -7.41 -6.86 20.25
N PRO A 128 -6.28 -6.54 19.60
CA PRO A 128 -5.35 -5.51 20.09
C PRO A 128 -5.90 -4.09 20.10
N PHE A 129 -6.95 -3.83 19.32
CA PHE A 129 -7.44 -2.49 19.00
C PHE A 129 -8.84 -2.23 19.54
N VAL A 130 -9.44 -3.21 20.23
CA VAL A 130 -10.82 -3.12 20.70
C VAL A 130 -10.97 -3.62 22.13
N PHE A 131 -11.99 -3.12 22.83
CA PHE A 131 -12.41 -3.60 24.14
C PHE A 131 -13.92 -3.50 24.28
N VAL A 132 -14.47 -4.06 25.36
CA VAL A 132 -15.88 -4.02 25.71
C VAL A 132 -16.03 -3.39 27.08
N SER A 133 -16.84 -2.33 27.19
CA SER A 133 -17.17 -1.66 28.45
C SER A 133 -18.46 -0.85 28.31
N ASP A 134 -19.23 -0.80 29.37
CA ASP A 134 -20.43 0.06 29.47
C ASP A 134 -20.17 1.45 30.07
N TYR A 135 -18.96 1.68 30.62
CA TYR A 135 -18.62 2.94 31.26
C TYR A 135 -18.55 4.12 30.27
N PHE A 136 -19.14 5.25 30.64
CA PHE A 136 -19.09 6.50 29.90
C PHE A 136 -17.82 7.28 30.25
N SER A 137 -16.97 7.51 29.29
CA SER A 137 -16.04 8.63 29.31
C SER A 137 -16.42 9.56 28.17
N SER A 138 -17.11 10.65 28.45
CA SER A 138 -17.26 11.77 27.52
C SER A 138 -15.95 12.56 27.57
N ALA A 139 -15.12 12.46 26.56
CA ALA A 139 -13.95 13.33 26.43
C ALA A 139 -14.45 14.76 26.17
N HIS A 140 -14.31 15.64 27.17
CA HIS A 140 -14.48 17.06 26.97
C HIS A 140 -13.22 17.62 26.28
N PHE A 141 -13.41 18.34 25.20
CA PHE A 141 -12.33 19.08 24.56
C PHE A 141 -12.04 20.37 25.34
N SER A 142 -10.82 20.45 25.88
CA SER A 142 -10.33 21.66 26.54
C SER A 142 -8.95 22.03 25.99
N ALA A 143 -8.75 23.32 25.68
CA ALA A 143 -7.44 23.79 25.18
C ALA A 143 -6.31 23.55 26.21
N LYS A 144 -6.62 23.56 27.52
CA LYS A 144 -5.64 23.25 28.57
C LYS A 144 -5.22 21.76 28.55
N GLU A 145 -6.17 20.87 28.32
CA GLU A 145 -5.90 19.43 28.21
C GLU A 145 -5.13 19.09 26.95
N LEU A 146 -5.31 19.85 25.84
CA LEU A 146 -4.55 19.70 24.60
C LEU A 146 -3.04 19.71 24.86
N PHE A 147 -2.54 20.66 25.62
CA PHE A 147 -1.10 20.77 25.92
C PHE A 147 -0.65 19.84 27.05
N LYS A 148 -1.54 19.44 27.96
CA LYS A 148 -1.21 18.56 29.09
C LYS A 148 -1.13 17.08 28.66
N ASP A 149 -2.10 16.63 27.85
CA ASP A 149 -2.29 15.21 27.50
C ASP A 149 -1.95 14.92 26.04
N GLY A 150 -1.52 15.94 25.28
CA GLY A 150 -1.03 15.81 23.92
C GLY A 150 0.26 14.99 23.88
N GLN A 151 0.43 14.20 22.84
CA GLN A 151 1.60 13.35 22.61
C GLN A 151 2.40 13.85 21.44
N SER A 152 3.68 14.08 21.66
CA SER A 152 4.64 14.45 20.62
C SER A 152 5.54 13.27 20.26
N GLU A 153 5.88 13.18 18.99
CA GLU A 153 6.78 12.17 18.45
C GLU A 153 7.72 12.81 17.44
N LEU A 154 9.01 12.53 17.58
CA LEU A 154 10.02 12.85 16.58
C LEU A 154 10.64 11.56 16.06
N VAL A 155 10.63 11.37 14.75
CA VAL A 155 11.25 10.23 14.05
C VAL A 155 12.35 10.77 13.14
N PHE A 156 13.51 10.14 13.19
CA PHE A 156 14.62 10.40 12.29
C PHE A 156 15.11 9.08 11.71
N ARG A 157 15.33 9.02 10.38
CA ARG A 157 15.80 7.83 9.67
C ARG A 157 16.89 8.19 8.68
N VAL A 158 17.90 7.34 8.62
CA VAL A 158 18.95 7.35 7.60
C VAL A 158 19.03 5.97 6.96
N GLN A 159 19.12 5.94 5.63
CA GLN A 159 19.26 4.74 4.84
C GLN A 159 20.37 4.94 3.82
N ARG A 160 21.16 3.88 3.54
CA ARG A 160 22.25 3.93 2.57
C ARG A 160 22.55 2.55 1.99
N VAL A 161 22.87 2.51 0.70
CA VAL A 161 23.56 1.39 0.05
C VAL A 161 25.05 1.59 0.29
N LEU A 162 25.75 0.53 0.76
CA LEU A 162 27.16 0.64 1.17
C LEU A 162 28.12 0.57 -0.02
N GLU A 163 27.80 -0.22 -1.05
CA GLU A 163 28.59 -0.33 -2.25
C GLU A 163 28.56 0.97 -3.04
N HIS A 164 29.65 1.25 -3.72
CA HIS A 164 29.76 2.42 -4.60
C HIS A 164 28.87 2.21 -5.82
N GLN A 165 27.99 3.17 -6.08
CA GLN A 165 27.12 3.18 -7.27
C GLN A 165 27.71 4.14 -8.30
N ALA A 166 27.63 3.79 -9.58
CA ALA A 166 28.29 4.51 -10.69
C ALA A 166 27.95 6.01 -10.76
N GLY A 167 26.76 6.42 -10.33
CA GLY A 167 26.35 7.83 -10.34
C GLY A 167 27.03 8.71 -9.29
N TYR A 168 27.71 8.13 -8.28
CA TYR A 168 28.37 8.91 -7.20
C TYR A 168 29.83 9.16 -7.50
N PHE A 169 30.11 10.00 -8.45
CA PHE A 169 31.48 10.47 -8.73
C PHE A 169 31.49 12.00 -8.84
N THR A 170 32.70 12.58 -8.69
CA THR A 170 32.87 14.02 -8.90
C THR A 170 33.10 14.30 -10.38
N PRO A 171 32.11 14.88 -11.11
CA PRO A 171 32.26 15.14 -12.53
C PRO A 171 33.23 16.28 -12.79
N ASP A 172 34.06 16.14 -13.83
CA ASP A 172 34.88 17.21 -14.35
C ASP A 172 34.04 18.25 -15.10
N SER A 173 34.66 19.38 -15.47
CA SER A 173 33.95 20.46 -16.15
C SER A 173 33.38 20.04 -17.51
N LEU A 174 34.04 19.12 -18.21
CA LEU A 174 33.60 18.62 -19.52
C LEU A 174 32.36 17.70 -19.37
N THR A 175 32.38 16.82 -18.40
CA THR A 175 31.25 15.94 -18.06
C THR A 175 30.02 16.74 -17.63
N LYS A 176 30.20 17.80 -16.83
CA LYS A 176 29.10 18.68 -16.42
C LYS A 176 28.38 19.31 -17.62
N VAL A 177 29.10 19.68 -18.66
CA VAL A 177 28.52 20.30 -19.85
C VAL A 177 27.97 19.25 -20.84
N LYS A 178 28.73 18.17 -21.14
CA LYS A 178 28.38 17.21 -22.19
C LYS A 178 27.43 16.13 -21.72
N LYS A 179 27.46 15.75 -20.43
CA LYS A 179 26.67 14.66 -19.85
C LYS A 179 26.07 15.06 -18.50
N PRO A 180 25.25 16.11 -18.42
CA PRO A 180 24.78 16.68 -17.14
C PRO A 180 23.92 15.73 -16.32
N ASN A 181 23.38 14.66 -16.92
CA ASN A 181 22.53 13.66 -16.26
C ASN A 181 23.23 12.31 -15.99
N SER A 182 24.56 12.26 -16.13
CA SER A 182 25.36 11.04 -15.92
C SER A 182 25.86 10.86 -14.50
N TYR A 183 25.49 11.72 -13.56
CA TYR A 183 25.91 11.68 -12.16
C TYR A 183 24.82 12.21 -11.23
N TYR A 184 24.92 11.83 -9.97
CA TYR A 184 24.05 12.34 -8.89
C TYR A 184 24.59 13.67 -8.33
N LEU A 185 23.68 14.60 -8.02
CA LEU A 185 24.03 15.93 -7.49
C LEU A 185 24.40 15.88 -6.00
N GLY A 186 23.79 14.97 -5.24
CA GLY A 186 23.97 14.82 -3.81
C GLY A 186 24.68 13.54 -3.40
N ASP A 187 24.62 13.22 -2.11
CA ASP A 187 25.23 12.03 -1.52
C ASP A 187 24.29 10.82 -1.52
N ALA A 188 24.83 9.63 -1.21
CA ALA A 188 24.11 8.36 -1.25
C ALA A 188 23.17 8.12 -0.05
N ASN A 189 23.09 9.06 0.91
CA ASN A 189 22.21 8.89 2.06
C ASN A 189 20.78 9.30 1.70
N ARG A 190 19.80 8.47 2.05
CA ARG A 190 18.39 8.84 2.14
C ARG A 190 18.10 9.26 3.57
N ILE A 191 17.53 10.43 3.77
CA ILE A 191 17.29 11.00 5.11
C ILE A 191 15.83 11.39 5.23
N PHE A 192 15.21 10.99 6.32
CA PHE A 192 13.83 11.31 6.65
C PHE A 192 13.76 11.84 8.08
N ALA A 193 13.00 12.91 8.27
CA ALA A 193 12.69 13.48 9.58
C ALA A 193 11.20 13.81 9.67
N ARG A 194 10.55 13.48 10.80
CA ARG A 194 9.15 13.76 11.03
C ARG A 194 8.90 14.16 12.47
N TYR A 195 8.24 15.27 12.67
CA TYR A 195 7.63 15.66 13.93
C TYR A 195 6.10 15.50 13.84
N ARG A 196 5.47 14.93 14.85
CA ARG A 196 4.03 14.81 14.96
C ARG A 196 3.59 15.12 16.39
N PHE A 197 2.56 15.94 16.51
CA PHE A 197 1.78 16.16 17.70
C PHE A 197 0.37 15.62 17.51
N GLN A 198 -0.15 14.91 18.50
CA GLN A 198 -1.50 14.36 18.47
C GLN A 198 -2.16 14.47 19.83
N TYR A 199 -3.40 14.96 19.85
CA TYR A 199 -4.23 14.96 21.03
C TYR A 199 -5.49 14.15 20.74
N ASN A 200 -5.64 12.99 21.39
CA ASN A 200 -6.69 12.01 21.12
C ASN A 200 -6.84 11.76 19.59
N ASN A 201 -8.07 11.60 19.11
CA ASN A 201 -8.37 11.59 17.68
C ASN A 201 -8.90 12.94 17.17
N ASN A 202 -8.75 14.02 17.97
CA ASN A 202 -9.37 15.31 17.71
C ASN A 202 -8.42 16.30 17.02
N VAL A 203 -7.15 16.33 17.43
CA VAL A 203 -6.16 17.27 16.89
C VAL A 203 -4.93 16.52 16.42
N SER A 204 -4.46 16.84 15.24
CA SER A 204 -3.20 16.34 14.68
C SER A 204 -2.43 17.47 14.00
N VAL A 205 -1.16 17.61 14.35
CA VAL A 205 -0.22 18.50 13.68
C VAL A 205 0.99 17.67 13.29
N ALA A 206 1.43 17.72 12.05
CA ALA A 206 2.64 17.03 11.64
C ALA A 206 3.41 17.85 10.60
N ILE A 207 4.72 17.68 10.62
CA ILE A 207 5.64 18.12 9.57
C ILE A 207 6.64 17.02 9.32
N SER A 208 6.92 16.73 8.06
CA SER A 208 7.95 15.79 7.62
C SER A 208 8.81 16.39 6.54
N GLY A 209 10.06 15.96 6.49
CA GLY A 209 11.00 16.31 5.42
C GLY A 209 11.74 15.05 4.97
N GLU A 210 12.00 14.96 3.66
CA GLU A 210 12.71 13.85 3.04
C GLU A 210 13.73 14.35 2.05
N LYS A 211 14.82 13.60 1.95
CA LYS A 211 15.85 13.67 0.96
C LYS A 211 16.14 12.28 0.44
N ASP A 212 15.94 12.04 -0.82
CA ASP A 212 16.30 10.78 -1.45
C ASP A 212 17.80 10.63 -1.71
N SER A 213 18.24 9.40 -2.01
CA SER A 213 19.63 9.13 -2.38
C SER A 213 20.00 9.85 -3.67
N GLY A 214 21.12 10.56 -3.66
CA GLY A 214 21.59 11.35 -4.80
C GLY A 214 21.08 12.80 -4.85
N GLU A 215 20.20 13.20 -3.96
CA GLU A 215 19.72 14.57 -3.85
C GLU A 215 20.62 15.41 -2.95
N GLU A 216 20.56 16.71 -3.12
CA GLU A 216 21.29 17.68 -2.29
C GLU A 216 20.53 17.98 -1.00
N LEU A 217 21.26 18.41 0.03
CA LEU A 217 20.72 18.85 1.33
C LEU A 217 21.50 20.07 1.81
N PHE A 218 20.81 21.19 2.09
CA PHE A 218 21.37 22.49 2.49
C PHE A 218 22.42 23.05 1.53
N LYS A 219 22.40 22.64 0.25
CA LYS A 219 23.33 23.12 -0.79
C LYS A 219 22.70 23.03 -2.17
N GLY A 220 23.35 23.62 -3.18
CA GLY A 220 23.01 23.50 -4.59
C GLY A 220 21.56 23.84 -4.90
N SER A 221 20.82 22.89 -5.41
CA SER A 221 19.39 23.00 -5.72
C SER A 221 18.50 23.06 -4.48
N GLN A 222 18.99 22.58 -3.31
CA GLN A 222 18.22 22.45 -2.06
C GLN A 222 18.80 23.28 -0.91
N LYS A 223 18.95 24.59 -1.12
CA LYS A 223 19.54 25.51 -0.12
C LYS A 223 18.76 25.56 1.20
N ASN A 224 17.47 25.28 1.19
CA ASN A 224 16.56 25.39 2.33
C ASN A 224 16.37 24.06 3.10
N GLY A 225 17.19 23.04 2.83
CA GLY A 225 17.16 21.79 3.58
C GLY A 225 16.76 20.58 2.74
N PHE A 226 15.63 19.94 3.10
CA PHE A 226 15.15 18.75 2.41
C PHE A 226 14.60 19.06 1.02
N ASP A 227 14.63 18.07 0.16
CA ASP A 227 14.04 18.16 -1.17
C ASP A 227 12.51 18.27 -1.10
N PHE A 228 11.90 17.47 -0.28
CA PHE A 228 10.45 17.42 -0.06
C PHE A 228 10.06 17.76 1.37
N TYR A 229 8.96 18.50 1.50
CA TYR A 229 8.30 18.78 2.77
C TYR A 229 6.81 18.51 2.68
N SER A 230 6.26 17.89 3.72
CA SER A 230 4.84 17.68 3.90
C SER A 230 4.41 18.10 5.30
N GLY A 231 3.20 18.65 5.44
CA GLY A 231 2.71 19.02 6.76
C GLY A 231 1.24 19.40 6.78
N HIS A 232 0.63 19.25 7.95
CA HIS A 232 -0.78 19.57 8.16
C HIS A 232 -1.08 20.02 9.57
N ILE A 233 -2.21 20.72 9.70
CA ILE A 233 -2.96 20.92 10.92
C ILE A 233 -4.36 20.36 10.69
N ALA A 234 -4.82 19.44 11.54
CA ALA A 234 -6.11 18.79 11.38
C ALA A 234 -6.90 18.79 12.69
N ILE A 235 -8.21 19.02 12.55
CA ILE A 235 -9.20 18.96 13.63
C ILE A 235 -10.28 17.95 13.23
N ARG A 236 -10.68 17.09 14.16
CA ARG A 236 -11.66 16.03 13.90
C ARG A 236 -12.67 15.89 15.04
N ASN A 237 -13.89 15.49 14.68
CA ASN A 237 -14.96 15.12 15.63
C ASN A 237 -15.24 16.21 16.69
N ILE A 238 -15.27 17.48 16.28
CA ILE A 238 -15.62 18.60 17.14
C ILE A 238 -16.95 19.20 16.68
N LYS A 239 -18.01 19.00 17.45
CA LYS A 239 -19.39 19.44 17.14
C LYS A 239 -19.81 18.93 15.75
N SER A 240 -20.19 19.83 14.85
CA SER A 240 -20.56 19.51 13.46
C SER A 240 -19.36 19.28 12.52
N VAL A 241 -18.15 19.58 12.95
CA VAL A 241 -16.93 19.37 12.15
C VAL A 241 -16.51 17.92 12.30
N LYS A 242 -16.73 17.12 11.26
CA LYS A 242 -16.21 15.74 11.20
C LYS A 242 -14.70 15.75 10.98
N THR A 243 -14.22 16.57 10.04
CA THR A 243 -12.79 16.74 9.74
C THR A 243 -12.57 18.12 9.12
N LEU A 244 -11.52 18.82 9.54
CA LEU A 244 -11.00 20.01 8.90
C LEU A 244 -9.49 19.88 8.84
N VAL A 245 -8.90 20.06 7.65
CA VAL A 245 -7.44 19.97 7.42
C VAL A 245 -6.98 21.21 6.69
N ILE A 246 -5.88 21.79 7.16
CA ILE A 246 -5.11 22.84 6.50
C ILE A 246 -3.70 22.29 6.26
N GLY A 247 -3.17 22.43 5.03
CA GLY A 247 -1.91 21.86 4.60
C GLY A 247 -2.13 20.64 3.71
N ASP A 248 -1.40 19.56 3.94
CA ASP A 248 -1.43 18.37 3.09
C ASP A 248 -2.50 17.37 3.55
N TYR A 249 -3.29 16.88 2.59
CA TYR A 249 -4.39 15.96 2.86
C TYR A 249 -4.63 15.00 1.70
N GLN A 250 -5.30 13.89 2.01
CA GLN A 250 -5.82 12.93 1.04
C GLN A 250 -7.34 12.96 1.04
N ALA A 251 -7.93 12.72 -0.14
CA ALA A 251 -9.37 12.60 -0.32
C ALA A 251 -9.70 11.24 -0.93
N THR A 252 -10.61 10.49 -0.29
CA THR A 252 -11.04 9.17 -0.73
C THR A 252 -12.54 9.05 -0.64
N PHE A 253 -13.20 8.90 -1.79
CA PHE A 253 -14.65 8.80 -1.88
C PHE A 253 -15.07 7.65 -2.81
N GLY A 254 -16.26 7.13 -2.60
CA GLY A 254 -16.85 6.16 -3.50
C GLY A 254 -16.17 4.79 -3.52
N GLN A 255 -16.10 4.19 -4.69
CA GLN A 255 -15.37 2.98 -5.01
C GLN A 255 -14.03 3.29 -5.71
N GLY A 256 -13.67 4.57 -5.78
CA GLY A 256 -12.40 5.05 -6.31
C GLY A 256 -12.41 5.37 -7.80
N LEU A 257 -13.55 5.58 -8.42
CA LEU A 257 -13.58 6.01 -9.83
C LEU A 257 -13.15 7.46 -10.00
N THR A 258 -13.41 8.34 -9.02
CA THR A 258 -13.16 9.78 -9.14
C THR A 258 -12.02 10.27 -8.26
N LEU A 259 -12.12 10.10 -6.95
CA LEU A 259 -11.16 10.60 -5.96
C LEU A 259 -10.72 9.50 -5.01
N TRP A 260 -9.51 9.03 -5.21
CA TRP A 260 -8.89 8.04 -4.32
C TRP A 260 -7.37 8.21 -4.26
N GLN A 261 -6.88 8.99 -3.31
CA GLN A 261 -5.44 9.20 -3.10
C GLN A 261 -4.85 8.30 -2.01
N GLY A 262 -5.69 7.65 -1.21
CA GLY A 262 -5.25 6.70 -0.19
C GLY A 262 -4.82 5.35 -0.76
N PHE A 263 -4.36 4.47 0.10
CA PHE A 263 -4.09 3.09 -0.26
C PHE A 263 -5.31 2.44 -0.88
N ALA A 264 -5.10 1.70 -1.94
CA ALA A 264 -6.13 1.01 -2.69
C ALA A 264 -5.74 -0.46 -2.81
N PHE A 265 -6.42 -1.30 -2.05
CA PHE A 265 -6.20 -2.73 -2.11
C PHE A 265 -6.79 -3.30 -3.39
N GLY A 266 -5.96 -4.01 -4.14
CA GLY A 266 -6.37 -4.76 -5.32
C GLY A 266 -6.99 -6.11 -4.96
N LYS A 267 -6.98 -7.02 -5.92
CA LYS A 267 -7.35 -8.43 -5.73
C LYS A 267 -6.36 -9.11 -4.78
N SER A 268 -6.86 -9.84 -3.78
CA SER A 268 -6.03 -10.36 -2.70
C SER A 268 -6.49 -11.73 -2.20
N ALA A 269 -5.74 -12.28 -1.24
CA ALA A 269 -6.10 -13.49 -0.50
C ALA A 269 -7.38 -13.34 0.35
N SER A 270 -7.98 -12.16 0.39
CA SER A 270 -9.29 -11.89 0.99
C SER A 270 -10.30 -11.57 -0.09
N PRO A 271 -10.97 -12.57 -0.70
CA PRO A 271 -11.88 -12.38 -1.84
C PRO A 271 -13.09 -11.49 -1.55
N MET A 272 -13.37 -11.25 -0.28
CA MET A 272 -14.46 -10.37 0.16
C MET A 272 -14.08 -8.89 0.20
N ASN A 273 -12.79 -8.54 0.04
CA ASN A 273 -12.32 -7.16 0.08
C ASN A 273 -12.45 -6.45 -1.28
N ILE A 274 -13.59 -6.64 -1.93
CA ILE A 274 -13.91 -5.99 -3.22
C ILE A 274 -14.65 -4.67 -3.07
N LYS A 275 -15.08 -4.30 -1.87
CA LYS A 275 -15.71 -3.03 -1.57
C LYS A 275 -14.69 -2.06 -1.00
N ARG A 276 -14.56 -0.89 -1.62
CA ARG A 276 -13.74 0.19 -1.09
C ARG A 276 -14.50 1.03 -0.08
N TYR A 277 -13.79 1.51 0.93
CA TYR A 277 -14.32 2.38 1.97
C TYR A 277 -13.61 3.72 1.90
N GLY A 278 -14.28 4.71 1.28
CA GLY A 278 -13.78 6.08 1.26
C GLY A 278 -13.79 6.66 2.66
N ALA A 279 -12.61 6.94 3.19
CA ALA A 279 -12.45 7.54 4.52
C ALA A 279 -12.73 9.05 4.55
N GLY A 280 -13.14 9.64 3.42
CA GLY A 280 -13.32 11.07 3.27
C GLY A 280 -11.99 11.81 3.24
N ILE A 281 -11.88 12.90 4.00
CA ILE A 281 -10.65 13.69 4.11
C ILE A 281 -9.78 13.14 5.24
N LYS A 282 -8.51 12.85 4.93
CA LYS A 282 -7.48 12.48 5.90
C LYS A 282 -6.28 13.42 5.79
N PRO A 283 -5.67 13.86 6.91
CA PRO A 283 -4.42 14.61 6.86
C PRO A 283 -3.30 13.74 6.32
N TYR A 284 -2.35 14.36 5.62
CA TYR A 284 -1.20 13.72 5.01
C TYR A 284 0.11 14.21 5.64
N TYR A 285 1.06 13.31 5.83
CA TYR A 285 2.40 13.57 6.40
C TYR A 285 3.40 12.48 6.04
N SER A 286 3.13 11.76 4.96
CA SER A 286 3.99 10.76 4.36
C SER A 286 4.97 11.42 3.37
N PHE A 287 5.82 10.62 2.77
CA PHE A 287 6.84 11.06 1.81
C PHE A 287 6.55 10.64 0.34
N ASP A 288 5.34 10.17 0.02
CA ASP A 288 4.92 10.06 -1.38
C ASP A 288 4.58 11.48 -1.88
N GLU A 289 5.40 12.01 -2.77
CA GLU A 289 5.32 13.41 -3.22
C GLU A 289 4.13 13.72 -4.11
N ASN A 290 3.43 12.70 -4.57
CA ASN A 290 2.41 12.85 -5.61
C ASN A 290 0.98 12.58 -5.13
N ARG A 291 0.77 11.63 -4.22
CA ARG A 291 -0.57 11.14 -3.85
C ARG A 291 -1.21 11.91 -2.71
N PHE A 292 -1.16 13.24 -2.76
CA PHE A 292 -1.82 14.12 -1.79
C PHE A 292 -2.23 15.45 -2.43
N PHE A 293 -3.13 16.16 -1.78
CA PHE A 293 -3.52 17.53 -2.09
C PHE A 293 -2.94 18.48 -1.06
N ARG A 294 -2.64 19.72 -1.49
CA ARG A 294 -2.10 20.78 -0.61
C ARG A 294 -3.03 21.97 -0.63
N GLY A 295 -3.59 22.32 0.54
CA GLY A 295 -4.53 23.44 0.66
C GLY A 295 -5.46 23.30 1.86
N VAL A 296 -6.76 23.32 1.63
CA VAL A 296 -7.79 23.24 2.70
C VAL A 296 -8.87 22.26 2.30
N ALA A 297 -9.28 21.41 3.24
CA ALA A 297 -10.42 20.54 3.06
C ALA A 297 -11.19 20.34 4.35
N GLY A 298 -12.53 20.27 4.27
CA GLY A 298 -13.36 20.07 5.44
C GLY A 298 -14.61 19.25 5.16
N THR A 299 -15.01 18.43 6.12
CA THR A 299 -16.27 17.69 6.14
C THR A 299 -17.11 18.12 7.32
N PHE A 300 -18.33 18.56 7.06
CA PHE A 300 -19.33 18.94 8.07
C PHE A 300 -20.43 17.89 8.11
N LYS A 301 -20.79 17.45 9.31
CA LYS A 301 -21.87 16.47 9.53
C LYS A 301 -23.09 17.16 10.13
N LEU A 302 -24.20 17.07 9.43
CA LEU A 302 -25.51 17.59 9.81
C LEU A 302 -26.51 16.41 9.86
N LYS A 303 -26.67 15.82 11.05
CA LYS A 303 -27.47 14.59 11.24
C LYS A 303 -26.96 13.45 10.33
N ASN A 304 -27.73 13.10 9.32
CA ASN A 304 -27.43 12.03 8.36
C ASN A 304 -26.74 12.54 7.09
N VAL A 305 -26.53 13.84 6.95
CA VAL A 305 -25.90 14.44 5.76
C VAL A 305 -24.47 14.85 6.10
N GLU A 306 -23.54 14.50 5.24
CA GLU A 306 -22.15 14.97 5.28
C GLU A 306 -21.88 15.82 4.05
N LEU A 307 -21.34 17.01 4.28
CA LEU A 307 -20.95 17.96 3.23
C LEU A 307 -19.45 18.14 3.31
N THR A 308 -18.75 17.83 2.21
CA THR A 308 -17.31 17.99 2.11
C THR A 308 -16.97 18.98 1.02
N GLY A 309 -16.07 19.93 1.33
CA GLY A 309 -15.43 20.79 0.35
C GLY A 309 -13.93 20.62 0.40
N LEU A 310 -13.26 20.74 -0.74
CA LEU A 310 -11.80 20.71 -0.85
C LEU A 310 -11.29 21.69 -1.91
N ALA A 311 -10.13 22.28 -1.61
CA ALA A 311 -9.37 23.13 -2.51
C ALA A 311 -7.89 22.80 -2.36
N SER A 312 -7.20 22.64 -3.49
CA SER A 312 -5.78 22.33 -3.54
C SER A 312 -5.09 23.21 -4.57
N TYR A 313 -3.93 23.73 -4.20
CA TYR A 313 -3.00 24.43 -5.06
C TYR A 313 -1.60 23.88 -4.78
N LYS A 314 -1.02 23.18 -5.77
CA LYS A 314 0.23 22.45 -5.62
C LYS A 314 1.08 22.59 -6.86
N LYS A 315 2.38 22.88 -6.67
CA LYS A 315 3.39 22.68 -7.72
C LYS A 315 3.64 21.19 -7.87
N ILE A 316 3.70 20.72 -9.11
CA ILE A 316 3.94 19.31 -9.46
C ILE A 316 5.03 19.23 -10.52
N ASP A 317 5.71 18.08 -10.54
CA ASP A 317 6.82 17.83 -11.44
C ASP A 317 6.31 17.40 -12.80
N ALA A 318 6.87 17.97 -13.85
CA ALA A 318 6.46 17.68 -15.22
C ALA A 318 7.62 17.93 -16.19
N ASN A 319 7.69 17.10 -17.23
CA ASN A 319 8.66 17.25 -18.30
C ASN A 319 8.19 18.35 -19.28
N ALA A 320 8.81 19.53 -19.20
CA ALA A 320 8.49 20.67 -20.03
C ALA A 320 8.97 20.46 -21.48
N VAL A 321 8.09 20.71 -22.46
CA VAL A 321 8.42 20.61 -23.89
C VAL A 321 8.28 21.95 -24.61
N ASN A 322 7.39 22.83 -24.13
CA ASN A 322 7.20 24.16 -24.67
C ASN A 322 7.30 25.19 -23.55
N THR A 323 8.13 26.22 -23.76
CA THR A 323 8.33 27.31 -22.82
C THR A 323 8.20 28.63 -23.53
N ASP A 324 7.59 29.62 -22.86
CA ASP A 324 7.57 31.02 -23.27
C ASP A 324 8.41 31.87 -22.30
N THR A 325 9.01 32.94 -22.79
CA THR A 325 9.73 33.90 -21.93
C THR A 325 8.81 35.08 -21.66
N LEU A 326 8.45 35.26 -20.38
CA LEU A 326 7.64 36.39 -19.93
C LEU A 326 8.40 37.72 -20.06
N SER A 327 7.67 38.84 -20.04
CA SER A 327 8.23 40.18 -20.15
C SER A 327 9.21 40.56 -19.03
N ASN A 328 9.17 39.86 -17.91
CA ASN A 328 10.11 39.99 -16.79
C ASN A 328 11.35 39.09 -16.91
N GLY A 329 11.49 38.33 -18.01
CA GLY A 329 12.59 37.40 -18.24
C GLY A 329 12.42 36.00 -17.58
N GLU A 330 11.31 35.75 -16.91
CA GLU A 330 11.00 34.43 -16.37
C GLU A 330 10.54 33.48 -17.49
N ILE A 331 10.89 32.19 -17.36
CA ILE A 331 10.46 31.14 -18.27
C ILE A 331 9.14 30.56 -17.74
N ASP A 332 8.09 30.65 -18.55
CA ASP A 332 6.79 30.00 -18.27
C ASP A 332 6.68 28.73 -19.08
N VAL A 333 6.25 27.62 -18.42
CA VAL A 333 6.01 26.35 -19.08
C VAL A 333 4.58 26.32 -19.58
N VAL A 334 4.41 26.31 -20.90
CA VAL A 334 3.11 26.31 -21.55
C VAL A 334 2.67 24.94 -22.04
N GLY A 335 3.62 24.00 -22.22
CA GLY A 335 3.36 22.63 -22.64
C GLY A 335 4.26 21.61 -21.97
N ILE A 336 3.68 20.47 -21.59
CA ILE A 336 4.37 19.34 -20.96
C ILE A 336 4.07 18.03 -21.69
N SER A 337 5.02 17.10 -21.72
CA SER A 337 4.85 15.77 -22.33
C SER A 337 4.40 14.70 -21.33
N SER A 338 4.79 14.83 -20.07
CA SER A 338 4.44 13.89 -18.99
C SER A 338 4.40 14.58 -17.63
N LEU A 339 3.66 13.99 -16.72
CA LEU A 339 3.75 14.27 -15.28
C LEU A 339 4.78 13.31 -14.68
N GLU A 340 5.73 13.86 -13.92
CA GLU A 340 6.74 13.07 -13.23
C GLU A 340 6.20 12.66 -11.85
N LEU A 341 5.97 11.35 -11.67
CA LEU A 341 5.39 10.80 -10.44
C LEU A 341 6.42 10.10 -9.54
N GLY A 342 7.71 10.20 -9.88
CA GLY A 342 8.79 9.55 -9.14
C GLY A 342 9.21 10.30 -7.86
N GLY A 343 9.06 11.64 -7.82
CA GLY A 343 9.51 12.48 -6.71
C GLY A 343 11.04 12.56 -6.57
N LEU A 344 11.83 12.06 -7.54
CA LEU A 344 13.29 12.07 -7.48
C LEU A 344 13.85 13.32 -8.15
N HIS A 345 14.74 14.04 -7.43
CA HIS A 345 15.41 15.24 -7.93
C HIS A 345 16.93 15.14 -7.80
N ASN A 346 17.49 14.00 -8.18
CA ASN A 346 18.89 13.65 -7.97
C ASN A 346 19.79 13.86 -9.20
N THR A 347 19.24 14.29 -10.35
CA THR A 347 19.98 14.68 -11.56
C THR A 347 19.55 16.05 -12.05
N ASN A 348 20.34 16.68 -12.93
CA ASN A 348 20.01 18.01 -13.44
C ASN A 348 18.66 18.07 -14.17
N ALA A 349 18.32 17.05 -14.98
CA ALA A 349 17.03 17.01 -15.67
C ALA A 349 15.87 16.94 -14.68
N LEU A 350 15.93 16.04 -13.69
CA LEU A 350 14.89 15.90 -12.69
C LEU A 350 14.71 17.13 -11.80
N VAL A 351 15.81 17.87 -11.53
CA VAL A 351 15.74 19.17 -10.83
C VAL A 351 15.07 20.24 -11.69
N GLN A 352 15.24 20.22 -13.01
CA GLN A 352 14.55 21.14 -13.91
C GLN A 352 13.04 20.85 -13.99
N ASP A 353 12.64 19.57 -13.91
CA ASP A 353 11.25 19.15 -13.94
C ASP A 353 10.52 19.44 -12.61
N LYS A 354 11.28 19.69 -11.53
CA LYS A 354 10.76 19.91 -10.18
C LYS A 354 9.84 21.13 -10.11
N GLY A 355 8.58 20.89 -9.72
CA GLY A 355 7.59 21.94 -9.51
C GLY A 355 7.39 22.85 -10.72
N SER A 356 7.65 22.34 -11.94
CA SER A 356 7.65 23.09 -13.19
C SER A 356 6.28 23.63 -13.57
N ILE A 357 5.21 22.98 -13.10
CA ILE A 357 3.84 23.42 -13.33
C ILE A 357 3.03 23.46 -12.04
N THR A 358 1.90 24.18 -12.10
CA THR A 358 0.95 24.28 -11.00
C THR A 358 -0.30 23.47 -11.32
N GLN A 359 -0.78 22.75 -10.33
CA GLN A 359 -2.06 22.06 -10.37
C GLN A 359 -3.03 22.68 -9.36
N THR A 360 -4.21 23.05 -9.82
CA THR A 360 -5.30 23.56 -9.00
C THR A 360 -6.47 22.59 -9.05
N ILE A 361 -7.00 22.23 -7.89
CA ILE A 361 -8.14 21.32 -7.78
C ILE A 361 -9.17 21.92 -6.83
N PHE A 362 -10.42 21.91 -7.29
CA PHE A 362 -11.58 22.19 -6.47
C PHE A 362 -12.52 21.00 -6.53
N GLY A 363 -13.11 20.64 -5.41
CA GLY A 363 -14.03 19.51 -5.40
C GLY A 363 -14.88 19.47 -4.14
N GLY A 364 -15.81 18.54 -4.16
CA GLY A 364 -16.70 18.33 -3.03
C GLY A 364 -17.42 17.00 -3.10
N ASN A 365 -17.97 16.62 -1.95
CA ASN A 365 -18.80 15.43 -1.80
C ASN A 365 -20.01 15.77 -0.94
N VAL A 366 -21.17 15.29 -1.35
CA VAL A 366 -22.38 15.28 -0.54
C VAL A 366 -22.76 13.84 -0.31
N ALA A 367 -22.91 13.43 0.95
CA ALA A 367 -23.27 12.06 1.30
C ALA A 367 -24.43 12.04 2.30
N TYR A 368 -25.41 11.19 2.02
CA TYR A 368 -26.47 10.85 2.97
C TYR A 368 -26.20 9.48 3.57
N ASN A 369 -26.06 9.42 4.88
CA ASN A 369 -25.71 8.23 5.63
C ASN A 369 -26.81 7.90 6.63
N ASN A 370 -27.49 6.77 6.44
CA ASN A 370 -28.30 6.19 7.48
C ASN A 370 -27.87 4.75 7.76
N ARG A 371 -28.60 4.03 8.64
CA ARG A 371 -28.25 2.66 9.03
C ARG A 371 -28.18 1.66 7.86
N SER A 372 -29.01 1.84 6.83
CA SER A 372 -29.19 0.88 5.73
C SER A 372 -28.74 1.44 4.38
N LEU A 373 -28.64 2.77 4.26
CA LEU A 373 -28.42 3.45 2.99
C LEU A 373 -27.28 4.45 3.12
N HIS A 374 -26.34 4.38 2.19
CA HIS A 374 -25.29 5.37 2.00
C HIS A 374 -25.28 5.79 0.53
N ILE A 375 -25.72 7.00 0.25
CA ILE A 375 -25.72 7.57 -1.10
C ILE A 375 -24.86 8.83 -1.07
N GLY A 376 -24.07 9.05 -2.11
CA GLY A 376 -23.27 10.26 -2.23
C GLY A 376 -23.01 10.65 -3.67
N ALA A 377 -22.72 11.92 -3.85
CA ALA A 377 -22.26 12.49 -5.10
C ALA A 377 -20.93 13.21 -4.86
N THR A 378 -19.96 13.00 -5.73
CA THR A 378 -18.64 13.66 -5.70
C THR A 378 -18.45 14.38 -7.02
N ALA A 379 -17.94 15.61 -6.95
CA ALA A 379 -17.54 16.37 -8.13
C ALA A 379 -16.15 16.93 -7.90
N GLN A 380 -15.33 16.95 -8.94
CA GLN A 380 -14.02 17.60 -8.94
C GLN A 380 -13.78 18.32 -10.27
N ASN A 381 -13.01 19.41 -10.17
CA ASN A 381 -12.45 20.15 -11.28
C ASN A 381 -10.95 20.26 -11.07
N MET A 382 -10.17 19.89 -12.07
CA MET A 382 -8.72 19.99 -12.09
C MET A 382 -8.28 20.90 -13.23
N ASN A 383 -7.31 21.77 -12.91
CA ASN A 383 -6.68 22.67 -13.85
C ASN A 383 -5.17 22.59 -13.72
N LEU A 384 -4.46 22.45 -14.83
CA LEU A 384 -2.99 22.51 -14.94
C LEU A 384 -2.59 23.87 -15.52
N SER A 385 -1.50 24.45 -15.06
CA SER A 385 -0.98 25.71 -15.63
C SER A 385 -0.46 25.54 -17.06
N ALA A 386 0.04 24.33 -17.39
CA ALA A 386 0.52 23.97 -18.72
C ALA A 386 -0.34 22.88 -19.37
N GLU A 387 -0.37 22.87 -20.68
CA GLU A 387 -1.12 21.86 -21.44
C GLU A 387 -0.33 20.54 -21.54
N LEU A 388 -0.99 19.43 -21.25
CA LEU A 388 -0.42 18.10 -21.42
C LEU A 388 -0.60 17.63 -22.86
N PHE A 389 0.51 17.48 -23.55
CA PHE A 389 0.60 16.93 -24.90
C PHE A 389 1.29 15.58 -24.87
N LYS A 390 0.63 14.56 -25.37
CA LYS A 390 1.27 13.26 -25.58
C LYS A 390 1.58 13.09 -27.05
N THR A 391 2.76 12.58 -27.39
CA THR A 391 3.07 12.18 -28.75
C THR A 391 2.00 11.20 -29.24
N PRO A 392 1.27 11.52 -30.32
CA PRO A 392 0.15 10.69 -30.76
C PRO A 392 0.58 9.27 -31.09
N SER A 393 -0.13 8.31 -30.55
CA SER A 393 -0.05 6.90 -30.94
C SER A 393 -1.43 6.26 -30.86
N LEU A 394 -1.62 5.13 -31.52
CA LEU A 394 -2.94 4.48 -31.55
C LEU A 394 -3.40 4.06 -30.16
N TYR A 395 -2.50 3.67 -29.26
CA TYR A 395 -2.88 3.21 -27.93
C TYR A 395 -3.27 4.36 -26.98
N ASN A 396 -2.68 5.55 -27.13
CA ASN A 396 -2.88 6.68 -26.21
C ASN A 396 -3.88 7.74 -26.70
N GLN A 397 -4.56 7.51 -27.82
CA GLN A 397 -5.48 8.50 -28.41
C GLN A 397 -6.66 8.88 -27.50
N PHE A 398 -6.95 8.09 -26.48
CA PHE A 398 -8.01 8.34 -25.49
C PHE A 398 -7.45 8.81 -24.14
N ASP A 399 -6.13 8.85 -23.97
CA ASP A 399 -5.51 9.33 -22.77
C ASP A 399 -5.83 10.82 -22.54
N TYR A 400 -5.76 11.22 -21.27
CA TYR A 400 -5.96 12.62 -20.92
C TYR A 400 -4.90 13.50 -21.57
N GLN A 401 -5.36 14.57 -22.22
CA GLN A 401 -4.55 15.65 -22.76
C GLN A 401 -5.25 16.98 -22.48
N GLY A 402 -4.49 18.10 -22.48
CA GLY A 402 -5.04 19.43 -22.22
C GLY A 402 -4.79 19.94 -20.81
N LYS A 403 -5.53 20.99 -20.41
CA LYS A 403 -5.37 21.70 -19.12
C LYS A 403 -6.46 21.38 -18.10
N HIS A 404 -7.66 21.00 -18.54
CA HIS A 404 -8.84 20.92 -17.69
C HIS A 404 -9.45 19.54 -17.68
N ASN A 405 -9.79 19.03 -16.51
CA ASN A 405 -10.62 17.83 -16.37
C ASN A 405 -11.62 18.01 -15.24
N TYR A 406 -12.86 17.54 -15.44
CA TYR A 406 -13.85 17.42 -14.38
C TYR A 406 -14.48 16.04 -14.39
N SER A 407 -14.93 15.58 -13.24
CA SER A 407 -15.66 14.34 -13.11
C SER A 407 -16.75 14.42 -12.04
N VAL A 408 -17.84 13.70 -12.26
CA VAL A 408 -19.00 13.61 -11.37
C VAL A 408 -19.33 12.15 -11.12
N VAL A 409 -19.70 11.82 -9.89
CA VAL A 409 -19.97 10.45 -9.44
C VAL A 409 -21.25 10.36 -8.64
N PHE A 410 -21.98 9.25 -8.79
CA PHE A 410 -23.12 8.85 -7.97
C PHE A 410 -22.88 7.47 -7.36
N LYS A 411 -23.19 7.29 -6.07
CA LYS A 411 -22.94 6.06 -5.30
C LYS A 411 -24.22 5.55 -4.62
N ASN A 412 -24.41 4.22 -4.54
CA ASN A 412 -25.50 3.56 -3.81
C ASN A 412 -24.98 2.42 -2.91
N ALA A 413 -25.72 1.97 -1.89
CA ALA A 413 -25.19 1.51 -0.62
C ALA A 413 -25.30 0.05 -0.16
N ASN A 414 -26.19 -0.84 -0.60
CA ASN A 414 -26.20 -2.26 -0.17
C ASN A 414 -25.76 -3.23 -1.27
N LEU A 415 -26.10 -2.92 -2.45
CA LEU A 415 -25.33 -3.16 -3.65
C LEU A 415 -24.34 -2.01 -3.67
N PHE A 416 -23.06 -2.22 -3.45
CA PHE A 416 -22.08 -1.14 -3.56
C PHE A 416 -21.74 -0.94 -5.03
N GLY A 417 -21.60 0.28 -5.43
CA GLY A 417 -21.25 0.62 -6.81
C GLY A 417 -20.96 2.10 -6.97
N GLU A 418 -20.46 2.44 -8.13
CA GLU A 418 -20.12 3.81 -8.51
C GLU A 418 -20.30 3.98 -10.01
N TYR A 419 -20.85 5.10 -10.42
CA TYR A 419 -20.89 5.55 -11.80
C TYR A 419 -20.22 6.91 -11.91
N SER A 420 -19.28 7.04 -12.83
CA SER A 420 -18.52 8.28 -13.04
C SER A 420 -18.54 8.68 -14.52
N MET A 421 -18.45 9.98 -14.76
CA MET A 421 -18.33 10.55 -16.09
C MET A 421 -17.23 11.62 -16.10
N SER A 422 -16.35 11.58 -17.08
CA SER A 422 -15.30 12.57 -17.31
C SER A 422 -15.75 13.65 -18.29
N ALA A 423 -14.97 14.75 -18.36
CA ALA A 423 -15.26 15.95 -19.16
C ALA A 423 -15.55 15.65 -20.64
N ASN A 424 -14.84 14.68 -21.21
CA ASN A 424 -14.98 14.25 -22.61
C ASN A 424 -16.16 13.29 -22.85
N GLY A 425 -17.04 13.09 -21.85
CA GLY A 425 -18.20 12.19 -21.93
C GLY A 425 -17.87 10.70 -21.71
N GLY A 426 -16.61 10.34 -21.43
CA GLY A 426 -16.22 8.98 -21.07
C GLY A 426 -16.86 8.55 -19.76
N LYS A 427 -17.28 7.28 -19.66
CA LYS A 427 -18.05 6.74 -18.54
C LYS A 427 -17.30 5.60 -17.89
N ALA A 428 -17.40 5.50 -16.57
CA ALA A 428 -16.93 4.37 -15.80
C ALA A 428 -18.00 3.91 -14.83
N PHE A 429 -18.21 2.62 -14.77
CA PHE A 429 -19.20 2.00 -13.90
C PHE A 429 -18.60 0.78 -13.20
N CYS A 430 -18.79 0.67 -11.90
CA CYS A 430 -18.53 -0.56 -11.16
C CYS A 430 -19.66 -0.87 -10.20
N GLN A 431 -19.96 -2.15 -10.04
CA GLN A 431 -20.97 -2.64 -9.11
C GLN A 431 -20.54 -3.98 -8.51
N GLY A 432 -20.71 -4.11 -7.20
CA GLY A 432 -20.42 -5.34 -6.51
C GLY A 432 -21.46 -5.71 -5.47
N ILE A 433 -21.48 -6.99 -5.16
CA ILE A 433 -22.33 -7.59 -4.13
C ILE A 433 -21.50 -8.54 -3.29
N ILE A 434 -21.77 -8.59 -2.00
CA ILE A 434 -21.22 -9.57 -1.07
C ILE A 434 -22.39 -10.19 -0.32
N VAL A 435 -22.50 -11.52 -0.35
CA VAL A 435 -23.62 -12.27 0.22
C VAL A 435 -23.07 -13.38 1.11
N ALA A 436 -23.41 -13.36 2.39
CA ALA A 436 -23.24 -14.50 3.27
C ALA A 436 -24.44 -15.44 3.08
N LEU A 437 -24.23 -16.54 2.37
CA LEU A 437 -25.26 -17.56 2.14
C LEU A 437 -25.46 -18.43 3.40
N ASP A 438 -24.38 -18.65 4.12
CA ASP A 438 -24.32 -19.41 5.36
C ASP A 438 -23.19 -18.81 6.23
N PRO A 439 -23.19 -18.99 7.56
CA PRO A 439 -22.07 -18.56 8.41
C PRO A 439 -20.71 -19.12 8.00
N LYS A 440 -20.69 -20.19 7.20
CA LYS A 440 -19.49 -20.82 6.68
C LYS A 440 -19.19 -20.49 5.22
N LEU A 441 -20.11 -19.84 4.47
CA LEU A 441 -19.97 -19.60 3.05
C LEU A 441 -20.38 -18.15 2.69
N THR A 442 -19.41 -17.38 2.26
CA THR A 442 -19.63 -16.02 1.74
C THR A 442 -19.19 -15.97 0.29
N LEU A 443 -20.00 -15.36 -0.56
CA LEU A 443 -19.73 -15.10 -1.96
C LEU A 443 -19.62 -13.61 -2.22
N SER A 444 -18.83 -13.25 -3.20
CA SER A 444 -18.72 -11.88 -3.71
C SER A 444 -18.72 -11.87 -5.23
N ALA A 445 -19.30 -10.83 -5.82
CA ALA A 445 -19.21 -10.57 -7.25
C ALA A 445 -19.00 -9.08 -7.48
N HIS A 446 -18.18 -8.75 -8.48
CA HIS A 446 -17.88 -7.36 -8.83
C HIS A 446 -17.78 -7.22 -10.35
N TYR A 447 -18.64 -6.41 -10.93
CA TYR A 447 -18.64 -6.07 -12.35
C TYR A 447 -18.01 -4.69 -12.55
N ARG A 448 -17.19 -4.55 -13.59
CA ARG A 448 -16.52 -3.30 -13.98
C ARG A 448 -16.74 -3.07 -15.48
N ASN A 449 -17.02 -1.84 -15.84
CA ASN A 449 -17.10 -1.39 -17.23
C ASN A 449 -16.59 0.05 -17.31
N PHE A 450 -15.38 0.21 -17.76
CA PHE A 450 -14.68 1.47 -17.89
C PHE A 450 -14.45 1.75 -19.38
N ASP A 451 -15.03 2.83 -19.88
CA ASP A 451 -14.88 3.23 -21.27
C ASP A 451 -13.40 3.53 -21.59
N ARG A 452 -13.00 3.31 -22.84
CA ARG A 452 -11.65 3.62 -23.31
C ARG A 452 -11.29 5.11 -23.23
N ASN A 453 -12.29 5.99 -23.31
CA ASN A 453 -12.15 7.43 -23.23
C ASN A 453 -12.51 8.01 -21.84
N PHE A 454 -12.73 7.18 -20.82
CA PHE A 454 -12.88 7.68 -19.46
C PHE A 454 -11.53 8.19 -18.95
N GLN A 455 -11.49 9.43 -18.50
CA GLN A 455 -10.26 10.13 -18.11
C GLN A 455 -10.35 10.61 -16.66
N ASN A 456 -9.52 10.05 -15.79
CA ASN A 456 -9.40 10.49 -14.41
C ASN A 456 -8.01 10.18 -13.87
N LEU A 457 -7.25 11.21 -13.47
CA LEU A 457 -5.89 11.08 -12.93
C LEU A 457 -5.86 10.65 -11.44
N TYR A 458 -6.98 10.79 -10.73
CA TYR A 458 -7.08 10.48 -9.29
C TYR A 458 -7.97 9.27 -8.99
N GLY A 459 -8.41 8.56 -10.01
CA GLY A 459 -9.14 7.33 -9.84
C GLY A 459 -8.19 6.17 -9.48
N ASN A 460 -8.61 5.37 -8.50
CA ASN A 460 -7.90 4.14 -8.11
C ASN A 460 -8.94 3.07 -7.71
N ALA A 461 -9.91 2.81 -8.58
CA ALA A 461 -10.86 1.72 -8.41
C ALA A 461 -10.17 0.36 -8.57
N ILE A 462 -10.86 -0.73 -8.21
CA ILE A 462 -10.37 -2.08 -8.51
C ILE A 462 -10.33 -2.23 -10.04
N SER A 463 -9.13 -2.43 -10.60
CA SER A 463 -8.88 -2.59 -12.04
C SER A 463 -7.62 -3.43 -12.28
N GLU A 464 -7.43 -3.91 -13.50
CA GLU A 464 -6.17 -4.51 -13.96
C GLU A 464 -5.18 -3.46 -14.47
N ASN A 465 -5.69 -2.31 -14.94
CA ASN A 465 -4.89 -1.15 -15.30
C ASN A 465 -4.58 -0.29 -14.07
N THR A 466 -3.54 0.53 -14.15
CA THR A 466 -3.19 1.51 -13.11
C THR A 466 -4.31 2.53 -12.88
N LEU A 467 -4.97 2.96 -13.95
CA LEU A 467 -6.15 3.83 -13.91
C LEU A 467 -7.39 3.05 -14.34
N PRO A 468 -8.59 3.40 -13.84
CA PRO A 468 -9.85 2.75 -14.20
C PRO A 468 -10.33 3.18 -15.59
N GLN A 469 -9.65 2.72 -16.63
CA GLN A 469 -9.89 3.06 -18.03
C GLN A 469 -9.76 1.83 -18.91
N ASN A 470 -10.51 1.76 -20.02
CA ASN A 470 -10.39 0.72 -21.06
C ASN A 470 -10.49 -0.70 -20.51
N GLU A 471 -11.47 -0.98 -19.63
CA GLU A 471 -11.60 -2.31 -19.02
C GLU A 471 -13.06 -2.73 -18.85
N LYS A 472 -13.36 -3.99 -19.22
CA LYS A 472 -14.61 -4.67 -18.85
C LYS A 472 -14.24 -5.96 -18.14
N SER A 473 -14.84 -6.24 -16.98
CA SER A 473 -14.50 -7.43 -16.22
C SER A 473 -15.60 -7.90 -15.27
N LEU A 474 -15.52 -9.18 -14.94
CA LEU A 474 -16.35 -9.83 -13.94
C LEU A 474 -15.46 -10.61 -12.99
N TYR A 475 -15.50 -10.23 -11.73
CA TYR A 475 -14.87 -10.91 -10.62
C TYR A 475 -15.91 -11.70 -9.84
N ILE A 476 -15.58 -12.93 -9.46
CA ILE A 476 -16.37 -13.77 -8.54
C ILE A 476 -15.42 -14.31 -7.48
N GLY A 477 -15.76 -14.11 -6.22
CA GLY A 477 -14.98 -14.56 -5.07
C GLY A 477 -15.79 -15.42 -4.11
N MET A 478 -15.10 -16.31 -3.40
CA MET A 478 -15.66 -17.21 -2.41
C MET A 478 -14.74 -17.29 -1.19
N GLU A 479 -15.36 -17.28 -0.01
CA GLU A 479 -14.71 -17.68 1.24
C GLU A 479 -15.56 -18.77 1.90
N ALA A 480 -14.96 -19.96 2.11
CA ALA A 480 -15.63 -21.10 2.69
C ALA A 480 -14.86 -21.62 3.92
N LYS A 481 -15.54 -21.66 5.09
CA LYS A 481 -15.01 -22.23 6.34
C LYS A 481 -15.36 -23.71 6.38
N ILE A 482 -14.45 -24.54 5.88
CA ILE A 482 -14.66 -26.00 5.81
C ILE A 482 -14.74 -26.57 7.23
N PHE A 483 -13.81 -26.15 8.09
CA PHE A 483 -13.78 -26.45 9.52
C PHE A 483 -13.41 -25.17 10.30
N LYS A 484 -13.51 -25.20 11.64
CA LYS A 484 -13.11 -24.08 12.50
C LYS A 484 -11.63 -23.64 12.30
N SER A 485 -10.78 -24.59 11.86
CA SER A 485 -9.36 -24.38 11.63
C SER A 485 -8.97 -24.31 10.16
N LEU A 486 -9.90 -24.50 9.22
CA LEU A 486 -9.62 -24.61 7.79
C LEU A 486 -10.54 -23.70 6.97
N THR A 487 -9.96 -22.73 6.29
CA THR A 487 -10.69 -21.77 5.45
C THR A 487 -10.13 -21.79 4.03
N LEU A 488 -11.01 -21.94 3.04
CA LEU A 488 -10.71 -21.78 1.62
C LEU A 488 -11.12 -20.38 1.17
N SER A 489 -10.19 -19.65 0.57
CA SER A 489 -10.42 -18.36 -0.10
C SER A 489 -10.09 -18.53 -1.58
N ALA A 490 -11.01 -18.22 -2.48
CA ALA A 490 -10.80 -18.38 -3.91
C ALA A 490 -11.48 -17.26 -4.69
N TYR A 491 -10.92 -16.92 -5.85
CA TYR A 491 -11.58 -16.04 -6.82
C TYR A 491 -11.19 -16.36 -8.26
N ILE A 492 -12.05 -15.93 -9.16
CA ILE A 492 -11.79 -15.82 -10.59
C ILE A 492 -12.14 -14.40 -11.03
N ASP A 493 -11.25 -13.78 -11.80
CA ASP A 493 -11.48 -12.49 -12.45
C ASP A 493 -11.22 -12.63 -13.95
N GLN A 494 -12.27 -12.43 -14.74
CA GLN A 494 -12.20 -12.42 -16.20
C GLN A 494 -12.28 -10.99 -16.67
N PHE A 495 -11.28 -10.51 -17.42
CA PHE A 495 -11.22 -9.13 -17.89
C PHE A 495 -10.91 -9.04 -19.39
N LYS A 496 -11.31 -7.91 -19.98
CA LYS A 496 -11.08 -7.56 -21.36
C LYS A 496 -10.68 -6.10 -21.47
N PHE A 497 -9.73 -5.80 -22.30
CA PHE A 497 -9.35 -4.47 -22.74
C PHE A 497 -9.88 -4.23 -24.15
N PRO A 498 -11.01 -3.48 -24.32
CA PRO A 498 -11.63 -3.25 -25.61
C PRO A 498 -10.77 -2.46 -26.60
N TRP A 499 -9.77 -1.74 -26.12
CA TRP A 499 -8.81 -0.96 -26.90
C TRP A 499 -7.37 -1.38 -26.62
N LEU A 500 -6.44 -0.89 -27.42
CA LEU A 500 -5.01 -1.11 -27.31
C LEU A 500 -4.46 -0.67 -25.95
N GLN A 501 -3.32 -1.21 -25.55
CA GLN A 501 -2.53 -0.81 -24.40
C GLN A 501 -1.11 -0.45 -24.87
N SER A 502 -0.31 0.25 -24.07
CA SER A 502 1.03 0.73 -24.47
C SER A 502 1.98 -0.34 -25.04
N SER A 503 1.79 -1.59 -24.67
CA SER A 503 2.62 -2.73 -25.12
C SER A 503 1.84 -3.78 -25.90
N LYS A 504 0.64 -3.45 -26.42
CA LYS A 504 -0.26 -4.41 -27.09
C LYS A 504 -0.97 -3.77 -28.26
N ASN A 505 -0.72 -4.31 -29.43
CA ASN A 505 -1.19 -3.77 -30.71
C ASN A 505 -2.61 -4.23 -31.09
N ALA A 506 -3.31 -4.92 -30.21
CA ALA A 506 -4.70 -5.34 -30.40
C ALA A 506 -5.48 -5.35 -29.08
N PRO A 507 -6.84 -5.29 -29.12
CA PRO A 507 -7.67 -5.57 -27.97
C PRO A 507 -7.35 -6.93 -27.36
N SER A 508 -7.29 -6.99 -26.03
CA SER A 508 -6.86 -8.22 -25.34
C SER A 508 -7.83 -8.64 -24.23
N THR A 509 -7.71 -9.89 -23.83
CA THR A 509 -8.45 -10.46 -22.70
C THR A 509 -7.46 -11.01 -21.67
N GLY A 510 -7.94 -11.35 -20.49
CA GLY A 510 -7.14 -12.02 -19.50
C GLY A 510 -7.98 -12.66 -18.41
N ARG A 511 -7.33 -13.50 -17.62
CA ARG A 511 -7.94 -14.22 -16.51
C ARG A 511 -6.98 -14.30 -15.34
N ASP A 512 -7.50 -14.15 -14.12
CA ASP A 512 -6.76 -14.33 -12.89
C ASP A 512 -7.55 -15.31 -11.99
N ILE A 513 -6.99 -16.49 -11.74
CA ILE A 513 -7.55 -17.53 -10.88
C ILE A 513 -6.68 -17.60 -9.63
N PHE A 514 -7.31 -17.58 -8.48
CA PHE A 514 -6.65 -17.64 -7.19
C PHE A 514 -7.36 -18.61 -6.26
N ALA A 515 -6.57 -19.39 -5.51
CA ALA A 515 -7.07 -20.21 -4.42
C ALA A 515 -6.04 -20.24 -3.28
N GLN A 516 -6.50 -20.08 -2.05
CA GLN A 516 -5.68 -20.22 -0.85
C GLN A 516 -6.41 -21.00 0.22
N LEU A 517 -5.76 -22.04 0.73
CA LEU A 517 -6.25 -22.85 1.83
C LEU A 517 -5.47 -22.50 3.09
N ASN A 518 -6.12 -21.86 4.04
CA ASN A 518 -5.56 -21.49 5.34
C ASN A 518 -5.88 -22.54 6.39
N TYR A 519 -4.87 -23.02 7.11
CA TYR A 519 -5.02 -24.02 8.16
C TYR A 519 -4.34 -23.57 9.44
N SER A 520 -5.12 -23.38 10.50
CA SER A 520 -4.66 -22.96 11.83
C SER A 520 -5.08 -24.01 12.87
N PRO A 521 -4.34 -25.14 12.97
CA PRO A 521 -4.69 -26.24 13.89
C PRO A 521 -4.66 -25.82 15.35
N THR A 522 -3.81 -24.88 15.71
CA THR A 522 -3.66 -24.35 17.06
C THR A 522 -3.51 -22.83 17.03
N LYS A 523 -3.53 -22.18 18.21
CA LYS A 523 -3.25 -20.74 18.33
C LYS A 523 -1.79 -20.38 18.01
N LYS A 524 -0.89 -21.37 17.97
CA LYS A 524 0.56 -21.21 17.79
C LYS A 524 1.03 -21.51 16.37
N ILE A 525 0.21 -22.13 15.55
CA ILE A 525 0.58 -22.60 14.21
C ILE A 525 -0.45 -22.08 13.22
N ASP A 526 0.03 -21.31 12.24
CA ASP A 526 -0.74 -20.84 11.09
C ASP A 526 0.01 -21.23 9.82
N MET A 527 -0.67 -21.86 8.86
CA MET A 527 -0.09 -22.24 7.58
C MET A 527 -1.08 -22.01 6.45
N TYR A 528 -0.56 -21.80 5.25
CA TYR A 528 -1.38 -21.79 4.05
C TYR A 528 -0.65 -22.36 2.84
N VAL A 529 -1.46 -22.88 1.91
CA VAL A 529 -1.06 -23.18 0.55
C VAL A 529 -1.82 -22.25 -0.38
N ARG A 530 -1.11 -21.63 -1.34
CA ARG A 530 -1.67 -20.69 -2.32
C ARG A 530 -1.36 -21.19 -3.73
N PHE A 531 -2.34 -21.06 -4.59
CA PHE A 531 -2.26 -21.22 -6.03
C PHE A 531 -2.75 -19.94 -6.70
N ARG A 532 -2.04 -19.45 -7.71
CA ARG A 532 -2.48 -18.37 -8.58
C ARG A 532 -2.09 -18.65 -10.00
N HIS A 533 -3.03 -18.49 -10.92
CA HIS A 533 -2.82 -18.67 -12.34
C HIS A 533 -3.36 -17.46 -13.09
N ARG A 534 -2.49 -16.77 -13.81
CA ARG A 534 -2.82 -15.54 -14.55
C ARG A 534 -2.49 -15.74 -16.01
N THR A 535 -3.47 -15.47 -16.87
CA THR A 535 -3.29 -15.39 -18.31
C THR A 535 -3.48 -13.96 -18.75
N LYS A 536 -2.49 -13.41 -19.41
CA LYS A 536 -2.51 -12.11 -20.11
C LYS A 536 -2.03 -12.32 -21.54
N PHE A 537 -2.06 -11.29 -22.35
CA PHE A 537 -1.52 -11.31 -23.69
C PHE A 537 -0.43 -10.25 -23.82
N GLU A 538 0.55 -10.53 -24.67
CA GLU A 538 1.63 -9.63 -25.06
C GLU A 538 1.84 -9.67 -26.57
N ASN A 539 2.56 -8.72 -27.14
CA ASN A 539 2.94 -8.75 -28.54
C ASN A 539 3.94 -9.88 -28.79
N SER A 540 3.77 -10.61 -29.90
CA SER A 540 4.76 -11.58 -30.36
C SER A 540 6.04 -10.86 -30.79
N THR A 541 7.21 -11.42 -30.39
CA THR A 541 8.53 -10.95 -30.84
C THR A 541 9.16 -11.87 -31.88
N VAL A 542 8.45 -12.93 -32.29
CA VAL A 542 9.00 -14.03 -33.14
C VAL A 542 9.06 -13.65 -34.61
N ASP A 543 8.11 -12.85 -35.11
CA ASP A 543 8.06 -12.39 -36.50
C ASP A 543 8.10 -10.87 -36.58
N ASN A 544 9.16 -10.32 -37.15
CA ASN A 544 9.38 -8.88 -37.27
C ASN A 544 8.43 -8.15 -38.25
N VAL A 545 7.47 -8.84 -38.88
CA VAL A 545 6.60 -8.25 -39.93
C VAL A 545 5.27 -7.77 -39.35
N TYR A 546 4.66 -8.50 -38.42
CA TYR A 546 3.40 -8.13 -37.74
C TYR A 546 3.41 -8.63 -36.31
N ASP A 547 3.32 -7.72 -35.36
CA ASP A 547 3.10 -8.06 -33.94
C ASP A 547 1.66 -8.53 -33.73
N TYR A 548 1.46 -9.79 -33.46
CA TYR A 548 0.18 -10.35 -33.02
C TYR A 548 0.23 -10.71 -31.54
N LEU A 549 -0.94 -10.80 -30.92
CA LEU A 549 -1.02 -11.11 -29.50
C LEU A 549 -0.84 -12.61 -29.24
N VAL A 550 0.05 -12.92 -28.32
CA VAL A 550 0.30 -14.28 -27.81
C VAL A 550 0.05 -14.35 -26.30
N PRO A 551 -0.36 -15.50 -25.78
CA PRO A 551 -0.57 -15.66 -24.36
C PRO A 551 0.75 -15.57 -23.58
N TYR A 552 0.68 -14.88 -22.44
CA TYR A 552 1.66 -14.84 -21.36
C TYR A 552 0.99 -15.42 -20.12
N ILE A 553 1.47 -16.56 -19.66
CA ILE A 553 0.84 -17.31 -18.56
C ILE A 553 1.80 -17.39 -17.38
N GLN A 554 1.35 -16.94 -16.23
CA GLN A 554 2.12 -17.03 -14.99
C GLN A 554 1.36 -17.87 -13.97
N THR A 555 2.02 -18.90 -13.44
CA THR A 555 1.49 -19.78 -12.40
C THR A 555 2.37 -19.74 -11.17
N ASN A 556 1.79 -19.44 -10.01
CA ASN A 556 2.51 -19.36 -8.74
C ASN A 556 1.94 -20.36 -7.74
N TYR A 557 2.83 -21.05 -7.05
CA TYR A 557 2.55 -21.89 -5.90
C TYR A 557 3.30 -21.36 -4.69
N ARG A 558 2.62 -21.22 -3.55
CA ARG A 558 3.27 -20.78 -2.31
C ARG A 558 2.80 -21.64 -1.15
N TYR A 559 3.74 -22.10 -0.36
CA TYR A 559 3.51 -22.64 0.97
C TYR A 559 4.10 -21.70 2.01
N ASN A 560 3.37 -21.43 3.07
CA ASN A 560 3.83 -20.60 4.18
C ASN A 560 3.45 -21.27 5.50
N LEU A 561 4.42 -21.33 6.42
CA LEU A 561 4.25 -21.82 7.77
C LEU A 561 4.72 -20.75 8.76
N SER A 562 3.94 -20.48 9.77
CA SER A 562 4.28 -19.60 10.89
C SER A 562 4.01 -20.36 12.18
N ALA A 563 5.05 -20.58 12.98
CA ALA A 563 4.98 -21.40 14.19
C ALA A 563 5.63 -20.69 15.38
N GLN A 564 4.88 -20.52 16.46
CA GLN A 564 5.40 -20.06 17.76
C GLN A 564 6.02 -21.25 18.48
N ILE A 565 7.34 -21.38 18.43
CA ILE A 565 8.09 -22.52 18.97
C ILE A 565 8.17 -22.44 20.49
N THR A 566 8.55 -21.26 21.00
CA THR A 566 8.52 -20.92 22.41
C THR A 566 7.74 -19.64 22.61
N ASN A 567 7.57 -19.18 23.85
CA ASN A 567 6.91 -17.88 24.07
C ASN A 567 7.69 -16.71 23.46
N ASP A 568 9.00 -16.86 23.28
CA ASP A 568 9.91 -15.81 22.84
C ASP A 568 10.39 -15.98 21.39
N ILE A 569 10.23 -17.18 20.79
CA ILE A 569 10.76 -17.52 19.46
C ILE A 569 9.63 -17.94 18.52
N LYS A 570 9.54 -17.26 17.37
CA LYS A 570 8.66 -17.59 16.27
C LYS A 570 9.48 -17.89 15.02
N LEU A 571 9.11 -18.95 14.32
CA LEU A 571 9.67 -19.30 13.00
C LEU A 571 8.62 -19.02 11.93
N LYS A 572 9.08 -18.48 10.79
CA LYS A 572 8.28 -18.37 9.58
C LYS A 572 9.07 -18.98 8.42
N SER A 573 8.48 -19.96 7.75
CA SER A 573 9.07 -20.62 6.59
C SER A 573 8.18 -20.42 5.37
N ARG A 574 8.77 -20.06 4.24
CA ARG A 574 8.05 -19.90 2.97
C ARG A 574 8.79 -20.64 1.87
N ILE A 575 8.03 -21.34 1.05
CA ILE A 575 8.50 -21.91 -0.23
C ILE A 575 7.60 -21.33 -1.30
N GLU A 576 8.21 -20.79 -2.33
CA GLU A 576 7.48 -20.22 -3.46
C GLU A 576 8.08 -20.72 -4.78
N TYR A 577 7.21 -21.09 -5.71
CA TYR A 577 7.55 -21.50 -7.04
C TYR A 577 6.71 -20.71 -8.04
N THR A 578 7.35 -20.17 -9.08
CA THR A 578 6.67 -19.55 -10.19
C THR A 578 7.09 -20.21 -11.51
N PHE A 579 6.13 -20.33 -12.40
CA PHE A 579 6.32 -20.77 -13.79
C PHE A 579 5.70 -19.71 -14.69
N VAL A 580 6.48 -19.26 -15.68
CA VAL A 580 6.06 -18.32 -16.71
C VAL A 580 6.21 -19.00 -18.06
N ASP A 581 5.09 -19.21 -18.73
CA ASP A 581 4.98 -19.75 -20.09
C ASP A 581 4.84 -18.57 -21.05
N LYS A 582 5.78 -18.45 -21.97
CA LYS A 582 5.86 -17.37 -22.95
C LYS A 582 5.86 -17.96 -24.36
N THR A 583 4.79 -17.77 -25.10
CA THR A 583 4.76 -18.15 -26.52
C THR A 583 5.79 -17.37 -27.35
N SER A 584 6.15 -16.16 -26.94
CA SER A 584 7.13 -15.29 -27.61
C SER A 584 8.57 -15.47 -27.15
N GLY A 585 8.87 -16.43 -26.26
CA GLY A 585 10.21 -16.61 -25.70
C GLY A 585 10.38 -17.92 -24.96
N ALA A 586 11.49 -18.07 -24.27
CA ALA A 586 11.75 -19.24 -23.45
C ALA A 586 10.95 -19.20 -22.15
N ASP A 587 10.42 -20.34 -21.73
CA ASP A 587 9.78 -20.50 -20.44
C ASP A 587 10.74 -20.22 -19.29
N GLU A 588 10.21 -19.51 -18.29
CA GLU A 588 10.97 -19.18 -17.10
C GLU A 588 10.40 -19.88 -15.88
N THR A 589 11.30 -20.27 -15.00
CA THR A 589 10.94 -20.80 -13.68
C THR A 589 11.67 -20.02 -12.60
N GLY A 590 11.02 -19.84 -11.46
CA GLY A 590 11.62 -19.26 -10.28
C GLY A 590 11.25 -20.05 -9.03
N VAL A 591 12.22 -20.23 -8.13
CA VAL A 591 12.00 -20.86 -6.83
C VAL A 591 12.66 -20.02 -5.74
N ALA A 592 12.00 -19.89 -4.59
CA ALA A 592 12.60 -19.30 -3.40
C ALA A 592 12.23 -20.12 -2.16
N PHE A 593 13.20 -20.24 -1.28
CA PHE A 593 13.03 -20.69 0.08
C PHE A 593 13.41 -19.56 1.04
N VAL A 594 12.54 -19.24 1.98
CA VAL A 594 12.72 -18.13 2.92
C VAL A 594 12.48 -18.63 4.34
N GLN A 595 13.41 -18.33 5.23
CA GLN A 595 13.30 -18.66 6.64
C GLN A 595 13.49 -17.42 7.50
N ASP A 596 12.51 -17.13 8.37
CA ASP A 596 12.62 -16.10 9.40
C ASP A 596 12.72 -16.72 10.79
N ILE A 597 13.51 -16.09 11.62
CA ILE A 597 13.56 -16.30 13.05
C ILE A 597 13.24 -14.96 13.71
N VAL A 598 12.16 -14.90 14.46
CA VAL A 598 11.76 -13.73 15.23
C VAL A 598 11.95 -14.05 16.71
N TYR A 599 12.85 -13.32 17.34
CA TYR A 599 13.09 -13.37 18.78
C TYR A 599 12.53 -12.13 19.44
N LYS A 600 11.61 -12.30 20.37
CA LYS A 600 11.03 -11.23 21.17
C LYS A 600 10.65 -11.76 22.55
N LYS A 601 11.38 -11.35 23.56
CA LYS A 601 11.16 -11.75 24.95
C LYS A 601 10.42 -10.66 25.71
N MET A 602 9.42 -11.03 26.51
CA MET A 602 8.63 -10.13 27.32
C MET A 602 9.50 -9.33 28.31
N LYS A 603 9.27 -8.02 28.41
CA LYS A 603 10.03 -7.08 29.26
C LYS A 603 11.54 -6.98 28.93
N PHE A 604 11.98 -7.57 27.83
CA PHE A 604 13.34 -7.44 27.35
C PHE A 604 13.42 -6.28 26.34
N PRO A 605 14.40 -5.38 26.41
CA PRO A 605 14.41 -4.17 25.62
C PRO A 605 14.74 -4.39 24.13
N PHE A 606 15.06 -5.62 23.74
CA PHE A 606 15.41 -5.95 22.35
C PHE A 606 14.41 -6.90 21.72
N SER A 607 14.09 -6.67 20.46
CA SER A 607 13.54 -7.68 19.57
C SER A 607 14.42 -7.81 18.33
N VAL A 608 14.56 -9.02 17.84
CA VAL A 608 15.44 -9.34 16.72
C VAL A 608 14.67 -10.15 15.69
N THR A 609 14.76 -9.75 14.43
CA THR A 609 14.29 -10.55 13.29
C THR A 609 15.48 -10.85 12.40
N LEU A 610 15.73 -12.11 12.16
CA LEU A 610 16.73 -12.62 11.22
C LEU A 610 16.00 -13.30 10.08
N ARG A 611 16.34 -12.99 8.84
CA ARG A 611 15.90 -13.69 7.63
C ARG A 611 17.09 -14.22 6.85
N TYR A 612 16.89 -15.40 6.28
CA TYR A 612 17.73 -15.92 5.20
C TYR A 612 16.84 -16.47 4.09
N ALA A 613 17.14 -16.10 2.85
CA ALA A 613 16.44 -16.52 1.67
C ALA A 613 17.42 -17.01 0.61
N VAL A 614 17.08 -18.09 -0.08
CA VAL A 614 17.80 -18.59 -1.26
C VAL A 614 16.82 -18.61 -2.42
N PHE A 615 17.26 -18.15 -3.56
CA PHE A 615 16.42 -18.08 -4.75
C PHE A 615 17.19 -18.43 -6.02
N ASP A 616 16.47 -18.99 -6.99
CA ASP A 616 16.98 -19.31 -8.32
C ASP A 616 15.85 -19.04 -9.33
N THR A 617 16.03 -18.05 -10.20
CA THR A 617 15.09 -17.71 -11.27
C THR A 617 15.80 -17.65 -12.59
N LYS A 618 15.17 -18.19 -13.65
CA LYS A 618 15.76 -18.20 -14.98
C LYS A 618 15.83 -16.82 -15.62
N GLY A 619 14.91 -15.92 -15.25
CA GLY A 619 14.84 -14.57 -15.78
C GLY A 619 14.12 -13.60 -14.85
N TYR A 620 13.94 -12.37 -15.32
CA TYR A 620 13.26 -11.32 -14.53
C TYR A 620 11.74 -11.54 -14.44
N ASP A 621 11.11 -12.19 -15.41
CA ASP A 621 9.66 -12.43 -15.41
C ASP A 621 9.26 -13.49 -14.38
N SER A 622 10.17 -14.42 -14.07
CA SER A 622 9.99 -15.42 -13.02
C SER A 622 10.38 -14.94 -11.60
N ARG A 623 10.62 -13.63 -11.41
CA ARG A 623 10.95 -13.02 -10.10
C ARG A 623 9.88 -13.25 -9.05
N LEU A 624 10.31 -13.30 -7.80
CA LEU A 624 9.47 -13.55 -6.64
C LEU A 624 9.52 -12.35 -5.69
N TYR A 625 8.36 -11.86 -5.28
CA TYR A 625 8.25 -10.77 -4.31
C TYR A 625 8.01 -11.30 -2.91
N VAL A 626 8.90 -10.94 -1.98
CA VAL A 626 8.83 -11.42 -0.60
C VAL A 626 8.85 -10.25 0.37
N TYR A 627 7.75 -10.10 1.13
CA TYR A 627 7.70 -9.10 2.20
C TYR A 627 8.79 -9.33 3.24
N GLU A 628 9.45 -8.25 3.67
CA GLU A 628 10.43 -8.21 4.77
C GLU A 628 9.97 -7.25 5.87
N ASN A 629 10.17 -7.64 7.12
CA ASN A 629 10.01 -6.73 8.23
C ASN A 629 11.00 -5.57 8.10
N ASP A 630 10.55 -4.36 8.36
CA ASP A 630 11.35 -3.14 8.24
C ASP A 630 11.25 -2.29 9.52
N VAL A 631 11.95 -1.16 9.54
CA VAL A 631 11.84 -0.18 10.60
C VAL A 631 10.42 0.37 10.68
N LEU A 632 10.02 0.89 11.82
CA LEU A 632 8.66 1.38 12.03
C LEU A 632 8.23 2.39 10.95
N TYR A 633 7.00 2.28 10.46
CA TYR A 633 6.40 3.09 9.38
C TYR A 633 6.90 2.77 7.97
N SER A 634 7.82 1.84 7.80
CA SER A 634 8.35 1.42 6.51
C SER A 634 8.00 -0.04 6.23
N TYR A 635 8.02 -0.44 4.97
CA TYR A 635 7.99 -1.83 4.56
C TYR A 635 8.95 -2.05 3.39
N SER A 636 9.35 -3.29 3.18
CA SER A 636 10.19 -3.70 2.06
C SER A 636 9.62 -4.99 1.45
N VAL A 637 9.54 -5.03 0.13
CA VAL A 637 9.09 -6.21 -0.64
C VAL A 637 10.05 -6.41 -1.81
N PRO A 638 11.32 -6.78 -1.54
CA PRO A 638 12.31 -6.93 -2.59
C PRO A 638 11.89 -7.97 -3.62
N ALA A 639 12.19 -7.69 -4.88
CA ALA A 639 12.14 -8.66 -5.95
C ALA A 639 13.36 -9.58 -5.88
N LEU A 640 13.15 -10.88 -5.76
CA LEU A 640 14.18 -11.91 -5.84
C LEU A 640 14.23 -12.40 -7.29
N TYR A 641 15.32 -12.15 -8.00
CA TYR A 641 15.53 -12.53 -9.40
C TYR A 641 16.96 -12.95 -9.64
N PHE A 642 17.20 -13.67 -10.73
CA PHE A 642 18.44 -14.41 -11.03
C PHE A 642 18.68 -15.53 -10.01
N LYS A 643 19.95 -15.80 -9.67
CA LYS A 643 20.34 -16.82 -8.72
C LYS A 643 21.17 -16.20 -7.59
N GLY A 644 20.79 -16.48 -6.37
CA GLY A 644 21.48 -15.89 -5.24
C GLY A 644 20.84 -16.17 -3.89
N GLN A 645 21.29 -15.36 -2.93
CA GLN A 645 20.82 -15.41 -1.55
C GLN A 645 20.62 -13.99 -1.02
N ARG A 646 19.69 -13.87 -0.08
CA ARG A 646 19.41 -12.60 0.60
C ARG A 646 19.23 -12.84 2.09
N ALA A 647 19.90 -12.02 2.90
CA ALA A 647 19.75 -12.04 4.35
C ALA A 647 19.41 -10.64 4.87
N TYR A 648 18.66 -10.56 5.97
CA TYR A 648 18.59 -9.33 6.76
C TYR A 648 18.55 -9.62 8.26
N LEU A 649 19.07 -8.65 9.00
CA LEU A 649 18.97 -8.53 10.44
C LEU A 649 18.25 -7.23 10.77
N LEU A 650 17.16 -7.31 11.52
CA LEU A 650 16.45 -6.16 12.08
C LEU A 650 16.49 -6.25 13.61
N VAL A 651 17.04 -5.24 14.24
CA VAL A 651 17.07 -5.08 15.70
C VAL A 651 16.22 -3.87 16.06
N ASN A 652 15.24 -4.05 16.94
CA ASN A 652 14.54 -2.97 17.61
C ASN A 652 14.99 -2.92 19.07
N TRP A 653 15.38 -1.75 19.54
CA TRP A 653 15.87 -1.51 20.88
C TRP A 653 15.08 -0.39 21.57
N ASP A 654 14.31 -0.76 22.59
CA ASP A 654 13.60 0.14 23.48
C ASP A 654 14.54 0.63 24.59
N ILE A 655 15.38 1.64 24.28
CA ILE A 655 16.41 2.17 25.22
C ILE A 655 15.72 2.72 26.47
N THR A 656 14.64 3.46 26.27
CA THR A 656 13.74 3.92 27.35
C THR A 656 12.28 3.85 26.85
N ARG A 657 11.30 4.10 27.76
CA ARG A 657 9.88 4.20 27.36
C ARG A 657 9.62 5.32 26.34
N LYS A 658 10.54 6.28 26.23
CA LYS A 658 10.42 7.46 25.35
C LYS A 658 11.37 7.45 24.17
N PHE A 659 12.39 6.59 24.18
CA PHE A 659 13.40 6.54 23.13
C PHE A 659 13.59 5.11 22.62
N GLU A 660 13.40 4.92 21.33
CA GLU A 660 13.49 3.64 20.62
C GLU A 660 14.39 3.80 19.39
N VAL A 661 15.16 2.76 19.09
CA VAL A 661 16.09 2.70 17.95
C VAL A 661 15.86 1.41 17.16
N TRP A 662 15.85 1.52 15.84
CA TRP A 662 15.82 0.40 14.90
C TRP A 662 17.11 0.41 14.09
N ILE A 663 17.70 -0.76 13.92
CA ILE A 663 18.84 -0.99 13.05
C ILE A 663 18.47 -2.14 12.13
N ARG A 664 18.51 -1.90 10.80
CA ARG A 664 18.31 -2.94 9.80
C ARG A 664 19.50 -2.98 8.87
N VAL A 665 20.05 -4.18 8.69
CA VAL A 665 21.10 -4.46 7.70
C VAL A 665 20.58 -5.55 6.80
N SER A 666 20.58 -5.34 5.49
CA SER A 666 20.18 -6.35 4.51
C SER A 666 21.21 -6.46 3.41
N GLN A 667 21.45 -7.69 2.94
CA GLN A 667 22.38 -7.95 1.85
C GLN A 667 21.79 -8.98 0.88
N SER A 668 21.88 -8.67 -0.42
CA SER A 668 21.67 -9.63 -1.51
C SER A 668 22.99 -9.98 -2.14
N ILE A 669 23.23 -11.27 -2.40
CA ILE A 669 24.43 -11.78 -3.07
C ILE A 669 23.94 -12.62 -4.25
N TYR A 670 24.46 -12.35 -5.44
CA TYR A 670 24.09 -13.05 -6.67
C TYR A 670 25.22 -13.94 -7.15
N ASP A 671 24.90 -15.21 -7.45
CA ASP A 671 25.90 -16.22 -7.86
C ASP A 671 26.29 -16.08 -9.34
N ASN A 672 25.38 -15.53 -10.16
CA ASN A 672 25.52 -15.47 -11.62
C ASN A 672 25.58 -14.05 -12.19
N GLN A 673 25.82 -13.05 -11.33
CA GLN A 673 26.00 -11.64 -11.71
C GLN A 673 27.34 -11.14 -11.18
N THR A 674 28.05 -10.36 -11.96
CA THR A 674 29.29 -9.67 -11.54
C THR A 674 29.10 -8.18 -11.44
N VAL A 675 28.04 -7.66 -12.08
CA VAL A 675 27.64 -6.25 -12.09
C VAL A 675 26.14 -6.20 -11.86
N LEU A 676 25.70 -5.37 -10.96
CA LEU A 676 24.28 -5.15 -10.66
C LEU A 676 23.79 -3.85 -11.30
N GLN A 677 22.55 -3.84 -11.79
CA GLN A 677 21.91 -2.67 -12.41
C GLN A 677 22.74 -2.02 -13.53
N GLN A 678 23.37 -2.86 -14.37
CA GLN A 678 24.27 -2.45 -15.43
C GLN A 678 23.64 -1.36 -16.33
N GLY A 679 24.45 -0.35 -16.65
CA GLY A 679 24.06 0.76 -17.52
C GLY A 679 23.21 1.84 -16.86
N SER A 680 22.90 1.74 -15.57
CA SER A 680 22.20 2.77 -14.78
C SER A 680 23.15 3.54 -13.86
N LEU A 681 22.72 4.69 -13.36
CA LEU A 681 23.45 5.42 -12.33
C LEU A 681 23.58 4.64 -11.00
N ASN A 682 22.73 3.66 -10.80
CA ASN A 682 22.76 2.77 -9.64
C ASN A 682 23.62 1.51 -9.86
N GLN A 683 24.35 1.43 -10.99
CA GLN A 683 25.22 0.29 -11.27
C GLN A 683 26.24 0.10 -10.14
N ILE A 684 26.36 -1.15 -9.69
CA ILE A 684 27.34 -1.60 -8.70
C ILE A 684 28.23 -2.65 -9.36
N ASP A 685 29.53 -2.40 -9.39
CA ASP A 685 30.54 -3.33 -9.95
C ASP A 685 30.93 -4.39 -8.92
N ALA A 686 29.92 -5.11 -8.45
CA ALA A 686 30.02 -6.23 -7.54
C ALA A 686 28.81 -7.16 -7.70
N ASN A 687 28.90 -8.38 -7.18
CA ASN A 687 27.82 -9.35 -7.18
C ASN A 687 26.89 -9.23 -5.95
N HIS A 688 27.08 -8.20 -5.13
CA HIS A 688 26.29 -8.01 -3.91
C HIS A 688 25.85 -6.56 -3.73
N LYS A 689 24.76 -6.39 -2.98
CA LYS A 689 24.21 -5.08 -2.57
C LYS A 689 23.86 -5.16 -1.09
N THR A 690 24.44 -4.26 -0.29
CA THR A 690 24.21 -4.14 1.15
C THR A 690 23.49 -2.83 1.46
N GLU A 691 22.40 -2.89 2.18
CA GLU A 691 21.64 -1.73 2.62
C GLU A 691 21.60 -1.66 4.14
N VAL A 692 21.81 -0.47 4.68
CA VAL A 692 21.72 -0.17 6.11
C VAL A 692 20.66 0.89 6.32
N LYS A 693 19.73 0.63 7.27
CA LYS A 693 18.74 1.60 7.77
C LYS A 693 18.92 1.78 9.27
N LEU A 694 19.00 3.02 9.70
CA LEU A 694 19.01 3.41 11.12
C LEU A 694 17.83 4.34 11.36
N GLN A 695 17.01 4.05 12.37
CA GLN A 695 15.90 4.91 12.76
C GLN A 695 15.88 5.12 14.26
N ALA A 696 15.62 6.35 14.67
CA ALA A 696 15.40 6.73 16.05
C ALA A 696 14.02 7.36 16.22
N ARG A 697 13.33 7.08 17.32
CA ARG A 697 12.05 7.68 17.70
C ARG A 697 12.10 8.20 19.12
N PHE A 698 11.74 9.46 19.29
CA PHE A 698 11.54 10.10 20.58
C PHE A 698 10.05 10.40 20.80
N LYS A 699 9.55 10.13 22.02
CA LYS A 699 8.19 10.41 22.48
C LYS A 699 8.26 11.33 23.69
N PHE A 700 7.51 12.40 23.72
CA PHE A 700 7.50 13.38 24.84
C PHE A 700 6.14 14.04 25.05
#